data_d1fc09e060b939d693c76ce75ae00575
#
_entry.id   d1fc09e060b939d693c76ce75ae00575
#
_cell.length_a   1.000
_cell.length_b   1.000
_cell.length_c   1.000
_cell.angle_alpha   90.00
_cell.angle_beta   90.00
_cell.angle_gamma   90.00
#
_symmetry.space_group_name_H-M   'P 1'
#
loop_
_entity.id
_entity.type
_entity.pdbx_description
1 polymer ?
#
loop_
_entity_poly.entity_id
_entity_poly.type
_entity_poly.pdbx_seq_one_letter_code
_entity_poly.pdbx_strand_id
1 'polypeptide(L)'
;MHQTHLTRSILSARLGFLLVVSGVISPVLFAQSTNPLPVLHIKADQVIAKVSPMLYGLMTEEINYSYEGGLYGELVRNRTFKANRTKPAFWSAVGNGVISLDTNQPLNSALNVSLKLDAGKAAKNAPAGIANDGYWGIAVRPNTTYRASFYARGKGFSGPLTVTLTSTNGDTVFAGAQVPKVTKKWKKYEVTLTTGEVTPSKDNRLVISTTKRGTVWFSQVSLFPPTFNNRPNGNRPDLMQLLADMQPKFLRFPGGNYLEGNTIATRFNWKETIGDISQRPGHLDDAWGYWSTDGMGLLEFLEWCEDLRMQPLLAVYAGYALHRDYVKPGPDLVPYVQDALDEIEYVTGGTNTKWGAQRAKDGHPAPFPLEYAEIGNEDWFDRSGSYDGRFAQFYDAVKAKYPDLQVIATTRVTNRVPDLIDEHYYRSQEEMEAQSHMYDTRPRGGPMKVFVGEWATRVGRPTPNMAGALGDAAWMCCMERNSDLVVMSSYAPLFVNVSDLERGGSMQWPSDLIGYDALTSYGSPSYHAQKMFSTHHGDSILATEAQDIPTYTWHPAARSRNGVQQPRPAPREVPTLFYDATRDTGSGTIYLKVVNRLSTPQSVKIAVSGVAAVVPAGTAIVLKANSPEDTNTIQEPTKIVPVTESVDGLGTEFTREFPAYSITVLELKAK
;
A
#
# COMPACT_ATOMS: atom_id res chain seq x y z
N MET A 1 -14.84 -39.24 48.75
CA MET A 1 -16.25 -39.44 49.14
C MET A 1 -17.03 -39.47 47.85
N HIS A 2 -17.29 -40.66 47.31
CA HIS A 2 -18.50 -41.51 47.45
C HIS A 2 -19.74 -40.77 46.93
N GLN A 3 -20.58 -41.22 46.04
CA GLN A 3 -21.00 -42.55 45.51
C GLN A 3 -21.85 -42.25 44.26
N THR A 4 -21.74 -42.90 43.10
CA THR A 4 -22.23 -44.19 42.58
C THR A 4 -23.74 -44.43 42.63
N HIS A 5 -24.24 -44.99 41.53
CA HIS A 5 -25.37 -45.87 41.27
C HIS A 5 -26.71 -45.25 40.76
N LEU A 6 -27.46 -45.79 39.88
CA LEU A 6 -27.59 -47.12 39.20
C LEU A 6 -28.70 -47.03 38.14
N THR A 7 -28.51 -47.77 37.08
CA THR A 7 -29.46 -48.32 36.08
C THR A 7 -30.85 -48.70 36.53
N ARG A 8 -31.84 -48.57 35.63
CA ARG A 8 -32.84 -49.66 35.40
C ARG A 8 -33.54 -49.51 34.04
N SER A 9 -33.41 -50.56 33.26
CA SER A 9 -34.23 -50.96 32.12
C SER A 9 -35.62 -51.44 32.55
N ILE A 10 -36.66 -51.18 31.77
CA ILE A 10 -37.86 -52.01 31.71
C ILE A 10 -38.37 -52.11 30.29
N LEU A 11 -38.33 -53.28 29.77
CA LEU A 11 -38.98 -53.80 28.56
C LEU A 11 -40.48 -53.99 28.83
N SER A 12 -41.36 -53.56 27.94
CA SER A 12 -42.66 -54.26 27.78
C SER A 12 -43.21 -54.00 26.36
N ALA A 13 -43.68 -55.07 25.81
CA ALA A 13 -44.08 -55.27 24.43
C ALA A 13 -45.62 -55.11 24.23
N ARG A 14 -45.95 -54.90 22.92
CA ARG A 14 -47.16 -55.25 22.18
C ARG A 14 -48.42 -54.40 22.34
N LEU A 15 -48.91 -53.78 21.28
CA LEU A 15 -50.01 -54.35 20.45
C LEU A 15 -50.18 -53.49 19.18
N GLY A 16 -50.25 -54.14 18.03
CA GLY A 16 -50.46 -53.49 16.73
C GLY A 16 -51.92 -53.09 16.53
N PHE A 17 -52.07 -51.95 15.85
CA PHE A 17 -53.30 -51.60 15.16
C PHE A 17 -52.94 -51.10 13.76
N LEU A 18 -53.28 -51.88 12.75
CA LEU A 18 -53.16 -51.47 11.34
C LEU A 18 -54.36 -50.56 11.06
N LEU A 19 -54.06 -49.26 10.83
CA LEU A 19 -55.03 -48.34 10.25
C LEU A 19 -54.46 -47.96 8.83
N VAL A 20 -55.10 -48.55 7.80
CA VAL A 20 -54.90 -48.19 6.43
C VAL A 20 -55.57 -46.82 6.21
N VAL A 21 -54.79 -45.74 6.17
CA VAL A 21 -55.29 -44.45 5.73
C VAL A 21 -54.79 -44.27 4.26
N SER A 22 -55.73 -44.35 3.33
CA SER A 22 -55.52 -44.00 1.93
C SER A 22 -55.31 -42.51 1.81
N GLY A 23 -54.05 -42.07 1.93
CA GLY A 23 -53.65 -40.68 1.67
C GLY A 23 -53.57 -40.41 0.19
N VAL A 24 -54.47 -39.62 -0.34
CA VAL A 24 -54.33 -38.98 -1.66
C VAL A 24 -53.11 -38.08 -1.61
N ILE A 25 -51.98 -38.48 -2.21
CA ILE A 25 -50.82 -37.67 -2.44
C ILE A 25 -51.18 -36.71 -3.58
N SER A 26 -51.63 -35.52 -3.26
CA SER A 26 -51.62 -34.39 -4.21
C SER A 26 -50.17 -33.99 -4.44
N PRO A 27 -49.64 -33.97 -5.68
CA PRO A 27 -48.36 -33.41 -5.94
C PRO A 27 -48.43 -31.90 -5.64
N VAL A 28 -47.77 -31.47 -4.60
CA VAL A 28 -47.46 -30.05 -4.39
C VAL A 28 -46.46 -29.72 -5.50
N LEU A 29 -46.93 -29.20 -6.60
CA LEU A 29 -46.11 -28.48 -7.56
C LEU A 29 -45.53 -27.27 -6.82
N PHE A 30 -44.25 -27.40 -6.41
CA PHE A 30 -43.46 -26.25 -6.12
C PHE A 30 -43.37 -25.47 -7.45
N ALA A 31 -44.16 -24.44 -7.59
CA ALA A 31 -43.90 -23.41 -8.59
C ALA A 31 -42.50 -22.83 -8.27
N GLN A 32 -41.48 -23.30 -8.96
CA GLN A 32 -40.24 -22.56 -9.05
C GLN A 32 -40.65 -21.17 -9.59
N SER A 33 -40.59 -20.15 -8.76
CA SER A 33 -40.61 -18.77 -9.22
C SER A 33 -39.34 -18.62 -10.11
N THR A 34 -39.51 -18.79 -11.41
CA THR A 34 -38.46 -18.47 -12.36
C THR A 34 -38.37 -16.96 -12.39
N ASN A 35 -37.59 -16.38 -11.47
CA ASN A 35 -37.17 -15.00 -11.67
C ASN A 35 -36.50 -14.94 -13.06
N PRO A 36 -36.79 -13.93 -13.88
CA PRO A 36 -36.16 -13.79 -15.17
C PRO A 36 -34.64 -13.74 -14.99
N LEU A 37 -33.90 -14.31 -15.94
CA LEU A 37 -32.44 -14.24 -15.92
C LEU A 37 -32.02 -12.76 -16.00
N PRO A 38 -31.04 -12.33 -15.18
CA PRO A 38 -30.42 -11.02 -15.35
C PRO A 38 -29.89 -10.85 -16.78
N VAL A 39 -30.06 -9.65 -17.33
CA VAL A 39 -29.58 -9.30 -18.67
C VAL A 39 -28.64 -8.10 -18.61
N LEU A 40 -27.48 -8.20 -19.25
CA LEU A 40 -26.57 -7.09 -19.50
C LEU A 40 -26.56 -6.76 -20.99
N HIS A 41 -26.96 -5.54 -21.35
CA HIS A 41 -26.92 -5.00 -22.71
C HIS A 41 -25.71 -4.09 -22.85
N ILE A 42 -24.73 -4.47 -23.66
CA ILE A 42 -23.53 -3.69 -23.99
C ILE A 42 -23.76 -3.07 -25.36
N LYS A 43 -23.81 -1.74 -25.42
CA LYS A 43 -24.00 -0.98 -26.67
C LYS A 43 -22.62 -0.56 -27.18
N ALA A 44 -21.98 -1.42 -27.97
CA ALA A 44 -20.58 -1.25 -28.38
C ALA A 44 -20.35 -0.09 -29.37
N ASP A 45 -21.40 0.42 -29.99
CA ASP A 45 -21.42 1.63 -30.83
C ASP A 45 -21.69 2.93 -30.05
N GLN A 46 -22.04 2.83 -28.76
CA GLN A 46 -22.33 3.95 -27.90
C GLN A 46 -21.22 4.18 -26.85
N VAL A 47 -20.22 4.94 -27.24
CA VAL A 47 -19.16 5.39 -26.32
C VAL A 47 -19.69 6.55 -25.48
N ILE A 48 -19.74 6.36 -24.15
CA ILE A 48 -20.19 7.40 -23.20
C ILE A 48 -19.08 8.43 -22.99
N ALA A 49 -17.85 7.96 -22.78
CA ALA A 49 -16.69 8.77 -22.53
C ALA A 49 -15.39 7.99 -22.78
N LYS A 50 -14.24 8.67 -22.66
CA LYS A 50 -12.92 8.02 -22.65
C LYS A 50 -12.56 7.58 -21.24
N VAL A 51 -11.90 6.42 -21.13
CA VAL A 51 -11.24 6.00 -19.87
C VAL A 51 -10.04 6.92 -19.64
N SER A 52 -9.90 7.46 -18.45
CA SER A 52 -8.73 8.27 -18.11
C SER A 52 -7.45 7.42 -18.18
N PRO A 53 -6.41 7.84 -18.88
CA PRO A 53 -5.14 7.13 -18.91
C PRO A 53 -4.43 7.11 -17.55
N MET A 54 -4.86 7.97 -16.62
CA MET A 54 -4.33 8.11 -15.27
C MET A 54 -5.21 7.44 -14.20
N LEU A 55 -6.26 6.68 -14.59
CA LEU A 55 -7.25 6.18 -13.63
C LEU A 55 -6.64 5.33 -12.50
N TYR A 56 -5.70 4.46 -12.83
CA TYR A 56 -5.12 3.50 -11.87
C TYR A 56 -3.71 3.88 -11.48
N GLY A 57 -3.53 4.28 -10.24
CA GLY A 57 -2.23 4.61 -9.67
C GLY A 57 -2.02 4.03 -8.29
N LEU A 58 -0.96 4.49 -7.65
CA LEU A 58 -0.57 4.11 -6.31
C LEU A 58 -0.53 5.34 -5.40
N MET A 59 -0.77 5.12 -4.14
CA MET A 59 -0.53 6.05 -3.04
C MET A 59 0.39 5.38 -2.04
N THR A 60 1.29 6.12 -1.43
CA THR A 60 2.18 5.59 -0.40
C THR A 60 2.30 6.52 0.78
N GLU A 61 2.53 5.94 1.95
CA GLU A 61 2.70 6.59 3.23
C GLU A 61 3.59 5.73 4.12
N GLU A 62 4.41 6.32 5.00
CA GLU A 62 5.15 5.56 6.01
C GLU A 62 4.21 5.16 7.16
N ILE A 63 3.41 4.16 6.92
CA ILE A 63 2.50 3.51 7.86
C ILE A 63 2.74 2.00 7.81
N ASN A 64 2.55 1.29 8.92
CA ASN A 64 2.70 -0.18 8.95
C ASN A 64 4.09 -0.67 8.53
N TYR A 65 5.12 0.18 8.69
CA TYR A 65 6.49 -0.05 8.22
C TYR A 65 6.57 -0.22 6.70
N SER A 66 5.81 0.58 5.95
CA SER A 66 5.75 0.54 4.48
C SER A 66 7.11 0.78 3.82
N TYR A 67 7.91 1.68 4.38
CA TYR A 67 9.24 2.00 3.86
C TYR A 67 10.31 1.21 4.63
N GLU A 68 10.71 1.66 5.79
CA GLU A 68 11.74 1.01 6.59
C GLU A 68 11.21 -0.29 7.23
N GLY A 69 11.78 -1.43 6.83
CA GLY A 69 11.27 -2.75 7.17
C GLY A 69 10.20 -3.26 6.19
N GLY A 70 10.00 -2.54 5.09
CA GLY A 70 9.09 -2.85 3.99
C GLY A 70 9.75 -2.69 2.64
N LEU A 71 9.29 -1.72 1.85
CA LEU A 71 9.72 -1.51 0.47
C LEU A 71 11.20 -1.13 0.36
N TYR A 72 11.70 -0.29 1.26
CA TYR A 72 13.09 0.13 1.27
C TYR A 72 14.04 -1.03 1.58
N GLY A 73 15.08 -1.20 0.78
CA GLY A 73 15.98 -2.36 0.85
C GLY A 73 16.90 -2.43 2.08
N GLU A 74 16.91 -1.42 2.95
CA GLU A 74 17.73 -1.41 4.17
C GLU A 74 17.23 -2.46 5.18
N LEU A 75 18.13 -3.36 5.60
CA LEU A 75 17.79 -4.44 6.52
C LEU A 75 18.06 -4.11 7.99
N VAL A 76 18.87 -3.07 8.30
CA VAL A 76 19.25 -2.70 9.67
C VAL A 76 18.21 -1.76 10.27
N ARG A 77 17.55 -2.19 11.33
CA ARG A 77 16.62 -1.38 12.07
C ARG A 77 17.35 -0.38 12.98
N ASN A 78 16.89 0.88 12.99
CA ASN A 78 17.50 1.95 13.79
C ASN A 78 19.01 2.11 13.51
N ARG A 79 19.39 2.18 12.24
CA ARG A 79 20.78 2.29 11.76
C ARG A 79 21.50 3.55 12.22
N THR A 80 20.76 4.59 12.65
CA THR A 80 21.25 5.89 13.13
C THR A 80 21.25 6.01 14.64
N PHE A 81 20.74 4.99 15.38
CA PHE A 81 20.64 4.93 16.86
C PHE A 81 19.73 5.99 17.50
N LYS A 82 18.85 6.63 16.73
CA LYS A 82 18.01 7.75 17.19
C LYS A 82 16.58 7.35 17.59
N ALA A 83 16.15 6.10 17.33
CA ALA A 83 14.80 5.62 17.65
C ALA A 83 14.47 5.66 19.16
N ASN A 84 15.47 5.74 20.03
CA ASN A 84 15.26 5.95 21.46
C ASN A 84 16.39 6.83 22.04
N ARG A 85 16.01 7.74 22.93
CA ARG A 85 16.97 8.74 23.47
C ARG A 85 17.91 8.18 24.53
N THR A 86 17.58 7.05 25.20
CA THR A 86 18.29 6.55 26.37
C THR A 86 18.85 5.14 26.19
N LYS A 87 18.28 4.35 25.27
CA LYS A 87 18.65 2.94 25.04
C LYS A 87 19.03 2.73 23.58
N PRO A 88 20.01 1.88 23.29
CA PRO A 88 20.32 1.46 21.92
C PRO A 88 19.23 0.49 21.39
N ALA A 89 18.00 1.02 21.21
CA ALA A 89 16.86 0.22 20.79
C ALA A 89 17.17 -0.59 19.53
N PHE A 90 16.73 -1.86 19.50
CA PHE A 90 16.95 -2.83 18.41
C PHE A 90 18.42 -3.26 18.23
N TRP A 91 19.31 -2.89 19.14
CA TRP A 91 20.69 -3.32 19.19
C TRP A 91 20.98 -4.10 20.46
N SER A 92 21.73 -5.17 20.34
CA SER A 92 22.15 -6.01 21.45
C SER A 92 23.66 -6.14 21.50
N ALA A 93 24.19 -6.36 22.71
CA ALA A 93 25.59 -6.67 22.91
C ALA A 93 25.87 -8.15 22.58
N VAL A 94 27.04 -8.43 22.00
CA VAL A 94 27.49 -9.78 21.71
C VAL A 94 28.69 -10.11 22.58
N GLY A 95 28.69 -11.30 23.18
CA GLY A 95 29.78 -11.81 24.02
C GLY A 95 30.06 -10.88 25.21
N ASN A 96 31.31 -10.50 25.38
CA ASN A 96 31.78 -9.62 26.48
C ASN A 96 31.66 -8.10 26.16
N GLY A 97 30.94 -7.74 25.13
CA GLY A 97 30.69 -6.35 24.77
C GLY A 97 29.73 -5.66 25.73
N VAL A 98 29.95 -4.36 25.98
CA VAL A 98 28.98 -3.48 26.65
C VAL A 98 28.65 -2.36 25.69
N ILE A 99 27.34 -2.11 25.46
CA ILE A 99 26.88 -1.08 24.53
C ILE A 99 26.11 0.02 25.23
N SER A 100 26.25 1.22 24.73
CA SER A 100 25.50 2.42 25.19
C SER A 100 25.42 3.45 24.08
N LEU A 101 24.44 4.35 24.18
CA LEU A 101 24.41 5.57 23.36
C LEU A 101 25.45 6.57 23.86
N ASP A 102 26.05 7.33 22.94
CA ASP A 102 27.03 8.37 23.24
C ASP A 102 26.78 9.61 22.36
N THR A 103 26.42 10.71 23.00
CA THR A 103 26.19 12.02 22.37
C THR A 103 27.45 12.88 22.32
N ASN A 104 28.52 12.50 23.04
CA ASN A 104 29.80 13.24 23.05
C ASN A 104 30.71 12.87 21.87
N GLN A 105 30.38 11.81 21.15
CA GLN A 105 31.11 11.34 19.99
C GLN A 105 30.18 11.14 18.78
N PRO A 106 29.44 12.19 18.34
CA PRO A 106 28.55 12.08 17.19
C PRO A 106 29.37 11.94 15.90
N LEU A 107 28.73 11.40 14.84
CA LEU A 107 29.32 11.41 13.50
C LEU A 107 29.38 12.84 12.96
N ASN A 108 28.26 13.57 13.05
CA ASN A 108 28.08 14.94 12.61
C ASN A 108 26.86 15.56 13.36
N SER A 109 26.44 16.76 12.97
CA SER A 109 25.31 17.47 13.59
C SER A 109 23.96 16.79 13.31
N ALA A 110 23.77 16.16 12.14
CA ALA A 110 22.54 15.46 11.79
C ALA A 110 22.43 14.12 12.54
N LEU A 111 23.51 13.35 12.57
CA LEU A 111 23.62 12.09 13.31
C LEU A 111 24.34 12.34 14.63
N ASN A 112 23.63 13.00 15.54
CA ASN A 112 24.14 13.56 16.79
C ASN A 112 24.29 12.55 17.95
N VAL A 113 24.05 11.26 17.68
CA VAL A 113 24.23 10.14 18.61
C VAL A 113 24.97 9.00 17.90
N SER A 114 25.82 8.30 18.63
CA SER A 114 26.53 7.10 18.15
C SER A 114 26.31 5.92 19.09
N LEU A 115 26.49 4.70 18.62
CA LEU A 115 26.54 3.50 19.45
C LEU A 115 27.98 3.25 19.88
N LYS A 116 28.23 3.29 21.18
CA LYS A 116 29.51 2.97 21.79
C LYS A 116 29.55 1.51 22.18
N LEU A 117 30.57 0.78 21.72
CA LEU A 117 30.95 -0.57 22.17
C LEU A 117 32.20 -0.45 23.06
N ASP A 118 32.07 -0.84 24.32
CA ASP A 118 33.20 -1.12 25.18
C ASP A 118 33.60 -2.60 25.00
N ALA A 119 34.76 -2.83 24.38
CA ALA A 119 35.38 -4.14 24.16
C ALA A 119 36.54 -4.38 25.13
N GLY A 120 36.60 -3.71 26.28
CA GLY A 120 37.73 -3.85 27.24
C GLY A 120 37.94 -5.26 27.77
N LYS A 121 36.93 -6.13 27.70
CA LYS A 121 36.98 -7.55 28.09
C LYS A 121 37.07 -8.51 26.91
N ALA A 122 37.21 -8.01 25.66
CA ALA A 122 37.35 -8.87 24.50
C ALA A 122 38.61 -9.75 24.54
N ALA A 123 38.50 -10.99 24.12
CA ALA A 123 39.57 -11.96 24.01
C ALA A 123 39.34 -12.94 22.83
N LYS A 124 40.33 -13.71 22.45
CA LYS A 124 40.28 -14.64 21.31
C LYS A 124 39.08 -15.60 21.38
N ASN A 125 38.80 -16.14 22.58
CA ASN A 125 37.68 -17.08 22.80
C ASN A 125 36.42 -16.40 23.41
N ALA A 126 36.41 -15.08 23.52
CA ALA A 126 35.32 -14.31 24.10
C ALA A 126 35.24 -12.95 23.41
N PRO A 127 34.73 -12.91 22.18
CA PRO A 127 34.63 -11.68 21.42
C PRO A 127 33.67 -10.67 22.09
N ALA A 128 33.78 -9.39 21.73
CA ALA A 128 32.85 -8.34 22.07
C ALA A 128 32.29 -7.77 20.77
N GLY A 129 30.99 -7.46 20.75
CA GLY A 129 30.38 -6.98 19.54
C GLY A 129 28.99 -6.35 19.76
N ILE A 130 28.40 -5.99 18.64
CA ILE A 130 27.03 -5.49 18.51
C ILE A 130 26.27 -6.35 17.52
N ALA A 131 24.96 -6.52 17.74
CA ALA A 131 24.08 -7.23 16.82
C ALA A 131 22.79 -6.48 16.57
N ASN A 132 22.24 -6.65 15.38
CA ASN A 132 20.95 -6.11 14.96
C ASN A 132 20.13 -7.20 14.28
N ASP A 133 18.90 -7.41 14.74
CA ASP A 133 17.99 -8.46 14.25
C ASP A 133 17.08 -7.96 13.11
N GLY A 134 17.33 -6.74 12.60
CA GLY A 134 16.53 -6.14 11.53
C GLY A 134 15.10 -5.79 11.95
N TYR A 135 14.22 -5.74 10.94
CA TYR A 135 12.80 -5.52 11.11
C TYR A 135 12.06 -6.86 11.23
N TRP A 136 12.06 -7.44 12.46
CA TRP A 136 11.55 -8.79 12.76
C TRP A 136 12.25 -9.90 11.97
N GLY A 137 13.55 -9.72 11.74
CA GLY A 137 14.44 -10.64 11.04
C GLY A 137 15.21 -9.97 9.92
N ILE A 138 16.27 -10.65 9.49
CA ILE A 138 17.07 -10.31 8.30
C ILE A 138 16.97 -11.46 7.32
N ALA A 139 16.46 -11.18 6.11
CA ALA A 139 16.38 -12.18 5.05
C ALA A 139 17.78 -12.64 4.63
N VAL A 140 18.06 -13.93 4.77
CA VAL A 140 19.24 -14.60 4.21
C VAL A 140 18.77 -15.51 3.09
N ARG A 141 19.33 -15.34 1.88
CA ARG A 141 19.03 -16.09 0.67
C ARG A 141 20.29 -16.78 0.13
N PRO A 142 20.17 -17.89 -0.62
CA PRO A 142 21.32 -18.58 -1.20
C PRO A 142 22.00 -17.68 -2.26
N ASN A 143 23.34 -17.86 -2.38
CA ASN A 143 24.16 -17.22 -3.42
C ASN A 143 23.93 -15.70 -3.56
N THR A 144 23.65 -15.03 -2.44
CA THR A 144 23.26 -13.62 -2.41
C THR A 144 24.40 -12.77 -1.84
N THR A 145 24.68 -11.67 -2.52
CA THR A 145 25.71 -10.71 -2.11
C THR A 145 25.08 -9.51 -1.42
N TYR A 146 25.37 -9.37 -0.12
CA TYR A 146 24.94 -8.25 0.71
C TYR A 146 26.08 -7.23 0.81
N ARG A 147 25.69 -5.94 0.84
CA ARG A 147 26.62 -4.82 1.05
C ARG A 147 26.38 -4.25 2.44
N ALA A 148 27.36 -4.44 3.33
CA ALA A 148 27.34 -3.83 4.66
C ALA A 148 28.22 -2.60 4.68
N SER A 149 27.74 -1.50 5.26
CA SER A 149 28.52 -0.29 5.47
C SER A 149 28.23 0.33 6.83
N PHE A 150 29.22 1.02 7.39
CA PHE A 150 29.07 1.74 8.65
C PHE A 150 30.16 2.78 8.83
N TYR A 151 29.87 3.83 9.57
CA TYR A 151 30.91 4.71 10.08
C TYR A 151 31.40 4.17 11.41
N ALA A 152 32.73 4.15 11.60
CA ALA A 152 33.34 3.77 12.87
C ALA A 152 34.57 4.61 13.20
N ARG A 153 34.86 4.71 14.54
CA ARG A 153 36.09 5.27 15.10
C ARG A 153 36.50 4.48 16.33
N GLY A 154 37.81 4.42 16.61
CA GLY A 154 38.37 3.68 17.76
C GLY A 154 39.11 4.60 18.75
N LYS A 155 39.09 4.23 20.05
CA LYS A 155 39.93 4.78 21.11
C LYS A 155 40.60 3.61 21.85
N GLY A 156 41.94 3.56 21.82
CA GLY A 156 42.66 2.38 22.32
C GLY A 156 42.32 1.11 21.53
N PHE A 157 41.83 1.28 20.30
CA PHE A 157 41.40 0.21 19.39
C PHE A 157 41.82 0.53 17.95
N SER A 158 42.34 -0.47 17.26
CA SER A 158 42.78 -0.33 15.87
C SER A 158 42.22 -1.40 14.92
N GLY A 159 41.40 -2.32 15.44
CA GLY A 159 40.84 -3.43 14.68
C GLY A 159 41.56 -4.76 14.96
N PRO A 160 41.20 -5.85 14.25
CA PRO A 160 40.16 -5.90 13.24
C PRO A 160 38.75 -5.89 13.82
N LEU A 161 37.76 -5.52 12.96
CA LEU A 161 36.34 -5.83 13.15
C LEU A 161 35.97 -6.99 12.21
N THR A 162 35.20 -7.94 12.70
CA THR A 162 34.58 -9.00 11.89
C THR A 162 33.09 -8.67 11.72
N VAL A 163 32.63 -8.64 10.50
CA VAL A 163 31.21 -8.41 10.13
C VAL A 163 30.65 -9.73 9.62
N THR A 164 29.56 -10.22 10.21
CA THR A 164 28.97 -11.51 9.85
C THR A 164 27.44 -11.41 9.75
N LEU A 165 26.88 -12.22 8.84
CA LEU A 165 25.47 -12.63 8.87
C LEU A 165 25.38 -13.97 9.58
N THR A 166 24.61 -14.04 10.66
CA THR A 166 24.46 -15.26 11.47
C THR A 166 23.00 -15.56 11.72
N SER A 167 22.68 -16.82 12.04
CA SER A 167 21.40 -17.15 12.67
C SER A 167 21.22 -16.35 13.98
N THR A 168 19.98 -16.10 14.39
CA THR A 168 19.66 -15.30 15.59
C THR A 168 20.25 -15.93 16.86
N ASN A 169 20.31 -17.27 16.95
CA ASN A 169 20.98 -18.00 18.05
C ASN A 169 22.51 -17.96 17.96
N GLY A 170 23.07 -17.56 16.81
CA GLY A 170 24.51 -17.46 16.58
C GLY A 170 25.22 -18.77 16.20
N ASP A 171 24.48 -19.87 16.03
CA ASP A 171 25.05 -21.21 15.75
C ASP A 171 25.59 -21.34 14.33
N THR A 172 25.00 -20.59 13.39
CA THR A 172 25.38 -20.64 11.98
C THR A 172 25.88 -19.28 11.51
N VAL A 173 27.04 -19.27 10.84
CA VAL A 173 27.56 -18.10 10.11
C VAL A 173 27.35 -18.32 8.62
N PHE A 174 26.52 -17.49 8.00
CA PHE A 174 26.18 -17.59 6.57
C PHE A 174 27.17 -16.88 5.66
N ALA A 175 27.72 -15.76 6.13
CA ALA A 175 28.71 -14.97 5.43
C ALA A 175 29.52 -14.13 6.42
N GLY A 176 30.77 -13.82 6.06
CA GLY A 176 31.63 -13.01 6.92
C GLY A 176 32.72 -12.29 6.14
N ALA A 177 33.09 -11.11 6.64
CA ALA A 177 34.17 -10.30 6.11
C ALA A 177 34.87 -9.53 7.23
N GLN A 178 36.06 -8.99 6.96
CA GLN A 178 36.83 -8.26 7.95
C GLN A 178 37.13 -6.82 7.51
N VAL A 179 37.04 -5.90 8.47
CA VAL A 179 37.65 -4.59 8.40
C VAL A 179 38.97 -4.66 9.18
N PRO A 180 40.10 -4.70 8.50
CA PRO A 180 41.39 -5.02 9.16
C PRO A 180 41.86 -3.92 10.11
N LYS A 181 41.46 -2.65 9.86
CA LYS A 181 41.92 -1.51 10.65
C LYS A 181 40.83 -0.46 10.83
N VAL A 182 40.62 0.02 12.06
CA VAL A 182 39.75 1.11 12.44
C VAL A 182 40.59 2.32 12.87
N THR A 183 40.24 3.50 12.32
CA THR A 183 40.98 4.75 12.60
C THR A 183 40.49 5.45 13.87
N LYS A 184 41.30 6.38 14.43
CA LYS A 184 40.90 7.23 15.56
C LYS A 184 39.87 8.32 15.19
N LYS A 185 39.77 8.67 13.89
CA LYS A 185 38.76 9.58 13.34
C LYS A 185 37.63 8.78 12.72
N TRP A 186 36.48 9.37 12.62
CA TRP A 186 35.35 8.80 11.88
C TRP A 186 35.74 8.49 10.43
N LYS A 187 35.45 7.27 10.00
CA LYS A 187 35.66 6.81 8.61
C LYS A 187 34.53 5.84 8.25
N LYS A 188 34.05 5.92 7.01
CA LYS A 188 33.14 4.93 6.43
C LYS A 188 33.91 3.66 6.09
N TYR A 189 33.37 2.51 6.43
CA TYR A 189 33.87 1.19 6.08
C TYR A 189 32.75 0.45 5.33
N GLU A 190 33.18 -0.30 4.33
CA GLU A 190 32.28 -1.10 3.48
C GLU A 190 32.86 -2.50 3.35
N VAL A 191 31.99 -3.50 3.42
CA VAL A 191 32.32 -4.91 3.21
C VAL A 191 31.20 -5.60 2.45
N THR A 192 31.59 -6.63 1.70
CA THR A 192 30.67 -7.50 0.97
C THR A 192 30.55 -8.82 1.72
N LEU A 193 29.32 -9.29 1.91
CA LEU A 193 28.97 -10.55 2.55
C LEU A 193 28.24 -11.41 1.52
N THR A 194 28.87 -12.51 1.06
CA THR A 194 28.25 -13.40 0.07
C THR A 194 27.93 -14.74 0.73
N THR A 195 26.65 -15.11 0.68
CA THR A 195 26.17 -16.42 1.16
C THR A 195 26.47 -17.51 0.13
N GLY A 196 26.69 -18.73 0.60
CA GLY A 196 26.71 -19.91 -0.26
C GLY A 196 25.34 -20.53 -0.47
N GLU A 197 25.31 -21.84 -0.69
CA GLU A 197 24.07 -22.62 -0.70
C GLU A 197 23.51 -22.69 0.71
N VAL A 198 22.41 -21.96 0.96
CA VAL A 198 21.71 -21.90 2.24
C VAL A 198 20.21 -21.98 2.03
N THR A 199 19.48 -22.53 2.98
CA THR A 199 18.02 -22.45 2.97
C THR A 199 17.58 -21.00 3.28
N PRO A 200 16.70 -20.40 2.48
CA PRO A 200 16.18 -19.07 2.77
C PRO A 200 15.56 -18.99 4.15
N SER A 201 15.94 -18.00 4.94
CA SER A 201 15.38 -17.78 6.28
C SER A 201 15.38 -16.30 6.64
N LYS A 202 14.57 -15.93 7.65
CA LYS A 202 14.54 -14.58 8.22
C LYS A 202 15.09 -14.50 9.64
N ASP A 203 15.26 -15.65 10.30
CA ASP A 203 15.69 -15.73 11.70
C ASP A 203 17.21 -15.51 11.81
N ASN A 204 17.65 -14.35 11.31
CA ASN A 204 19.06 -14.00 11.20
C ASN A 204 19.32 -12.58 11.68
N ARG A 205 20.60 -12.27 11.91
CA ARG A 205 21.07 -10.98 12.37
C ARG A 205 22.41 -10.57 11.76
N LEU A 206 22.65 -9.28 11.70
CA LEU A 206 23.96 -8.69 11.43
C LEU A 206 24.74 -8.59 12.73
N VAL A 207 25.99 -9.08 12.73
CA VAL A 207 26.91 -8.99 13.89
C VAL A 207 28.20 -8.28 13.46
N ILE A 208 28.62 -7.28 14.25
CA ILE A 208 29.93 -6.63 14.11
C ILE A 208 30.69 -6.88 15.43
N SER A 209 31.80 -7.64 15.39
CA SER A 209 32.50 -8.08 16.57
C SER A 209 34.00 -7.91 16.45
N THR A 210 34.71 -8.04 17.60
CA THR A 210 36.15 -8.02 17.68
C THR A 210 36.66 -8.89 18.84
N THR A 211 37.85 -9.43 18.66
CA THR A 211 38.61 -10.11 19.73
C THR A 211 39.66 -9.19 20.38
N LYS A 212 39.75 -7.92 19.95
CA LYS A 212 40.73 -6.96 20.45
C LYS A 212 40.08 -6.00 21.44
N ARG A 213 40.82 -5.61 22.46
CA ARG A 213 40.38 -4.68 23.48
C ARG A 213 40.38 -3.25 22.99
N GLY A 214 39.50 -2.40 23.57
CA GLY A 214 39.40 -0.99 23.31
C GLY A 214 37.95 -0.54 23.21
N THR A 215 37.75 0.70 22.77
CA THR A 215 36.38 1.28 22.58
C THR A 215 36.19 1.63 21.11
N VAL A 216 35.03 1.27 20.58
CA VAL A 216 34.62 1.59 19.19
C VAL A 216 33.28 2.31 19.23
N TRP A 217 33.13 3.34 18.43
CA TRP A 217 31.85 4.02 18.17
C TRP A 217 31.40 3.71 16.76
N PHE A 218 30.11 3.50 16.59
CA PHE A 218 29.45 3.23 15.30
C PHE A 218 28.38 4.28 15.03
N SER A 219 28.16 4.62 13.78
CA SER A 219 27.05 5.41 13.26
C SER A 219 26.68 4.95 11.87
N GLN A 220 25.44 5.16 11.45
CA GLN A 220 24.93 4.84 10.12
C GLN A 220 25.32 3.42 9.69
N VAL A 221 24.89 2.43 10.46
CA VAL A 221 25.12 1.01 10.13
C VAL A 221 24.06 0.55 9.15
N SER A 222 24.45 -0.04 8.04
CA SER A 222 23.59 -0.37 6.91
C SER A 222 23.91 -1.76 6.37
N LEU A 223 22.88 -2.46 5.87
CA LEU A 223 22.99 -3.73 5.19
C LEU A 223 21.96 -3.81 4.06
N PHE A 224 22.42 -3.84 2.82
CA PHE A 224 21.58 -3.97 1.64
C PHE A 224 21.75 -5.31 0.95
N PRO A 225 20.66 -6.03 0.63
CA PRO A 225 20.64 -7.09 -0.37
C PRO A 225 20.69 -6.48 -1.79
N PRO A 226 20.67 -7.28 -2.86
CA PRO A 226 20.34 -6.80 -4.19
C PRO A 226 18.97 -6.11 -4.20
N THR A 227 18.88 -4.95 -4.87
CA THR A 227 17.68 -4.11 -4.97
C THR A 227 17.04 -4.23 -6.35
N PHE A 228 15.82 -3.76 -6.49
CA PHE A 228 15.15 -3.68 -7.79
C PHE A 228 16.01 -2.82 -8.75
N ASN A 229 16.19 -3.29 -9.99
CA ASN A 229 17.07 -2.69 -10.99
C ASN A 229 18.51 -2.44 -10.51
N ASN A 230 18.94 -3.08 -9.41
CA ASN A 230 20.23 -2.82 -8.76
C ASN A 230 20.46 -1.37 -8.37
N ARG A 231 19.40 -0.60 -8.16
CA ARG A 231 19.49 0.81 -7.78
C ARG A 231 20.20 0.94 -6.42
N PRO A 232 21.23 1.76 -6.30
CA PRO A 232 21.81 2.07 -4.99
C PRO A 232 20.76 2.67 -4.07
N ASN A 233 20.77 2.32 -2.79
CA ASN A 233 19.78 2.78 -1.82
C ASN A 233 18.33 2.50 -2.24
N GLY A 234 18.12 1.43 -3.01
CA GLY A 234 16.86 1.13 -3.70
C GLY A 234 15.93 0.21 -2.91
N ASN A 235 14.92 -0.28 -3.61
CA ASN A 235 13.76 -0.97 -3.06
C ASN A 235 13.88 -2.50 -3.16
N ARG A 236 13.08 -3.21 -2.34
CA ARG A 236 12.96 -4.68 -2.34
C ARG A 236 12.36 -5.18 -3.67
N PRO A 237 13.04 -6.15 -4.34
CA PRO A 237 12.58 -6.61 -5.66
C PRO A 237 11.21 -7.31 -5.63
N ASP A 238 10.88 -8.06 -4.60
CA ASP A 238 9.62 -8.80 -4.49
C ASP A 238 8.42 -7.84 -4.38
N LEU A 239 8.52 -6.79 -3.56
CA LEU A 239 7.47 -5.79 -3.42
C LEU A 239 7.34 -4.92 -4.69
N MET A 240 8.48 -4.50 -5.27
CA MET A 240 8.49 -3.75 -6.53
C MET A 240 7.87 -4.55 -7.68
N GLN A 241 8.08 -5.87 -7.73
CA GLN A 241 7.47 -6.72 -8.76
C GLN A 241 5.95 -6.78 -8.63
N LEU A 242 5.42 -6.93 -7.40
CA LEU A 242 3.97 -6.88 -7.17
C LEU A 242 3.38 -5.55 -7.67
N LEU A 243 4.06 -4.43 -7.42
CA LEU A 243 3.60 -3.12 -7.90
C LEU A 243 3.71 -3.00 -9.43
N ALA A 244 4.83 -3.43 -10.02
CA ALA A 244 5.03 -3.41 -11.47
C ALA A 244 3.95 -4.21 -12.22
N ASP A 245 3.53 -5.33 -11.64
CA ASP A 245 2.48 -6.19 -12.18
C ASP A 245 1.10 -5.49 -12.27
N MET A 246 0.86 -4.47 -11.46
CA MET A 246 -0.35 -3.65 -11.51
C MET A 246 -0.32 -2.60 -12.63
N GLN A 247 0.83 -2.35 -13.27
CA GLN A 247 1.03 -1.33 -14.30
C GLN A 247 0.52 0.08 -13.92
N PRO A 248 0.88 0.58 -12.72
CA PRO A 248 0.36 1.84 -12.22
C PRO A 248 0.81 3.03 -13.07
N LYS A 249 -0.03 4.07 -13.15
CA LYS A 249 0.24 5.26 -13.98
C LYS A 249 0.85 6.41 -13.18
N PHE A 250 0.61 6.47 -11.88
CA PHE A 250 1.16 7.52 -11.01
C PHE A 250 1.46 6.97 -9.61
N LEU A 251 2.25 7.72 -8.86
CA LEU A 251 2.48 7.53 -7.42
C LEU A 251 2.21 8.84 -6.70
N ARG A 252 1.26 8.87 -5.76
CA ARG A 252 1.05 9.94 -4.80
C ARG A 252 1.96 9.72 -3.60
N PHE A 253 2.82 10.68 -3.30
CA PHE A 253 3.78 10.65 -2.17
C PHE A 253 4.09 12.06 -1.65
N PRO A 254 4.64 12.21 -0.43
CA PRO A 254 4.87 11.19 0.59
C PRO A 254 3.59 10.70 1.23
N GLY A 255 2.47 11.33 0.95
CA GLY A 255 1.10 10.93 1.23
C GLY A 255 0.74 10.77 2.71
N GLY A 256 -0.57 10.75 2.97
CA GLY A 256 -1.20 10.47 4.25
C GLY A 256 -0.76 11.37 5.40
N ASN A 257 -1.00 10.92 6.61
CA ASN A 257 -0.66 11.68 7.82
C ASN A 257 0.86 11.80 8.07
N TYR A 258 1.68 11.05 7.37
CA TYR A 258 3.13 11.22 7.35
C TYR A 258 3.56 12.59 6.83
N LEU A 259 2.78 13.18 5.89
CA LEU A 259 3.06 14.51 5.34
C LEU A 259 2.94 15.60 6.41
N GLU A 260 1.79 15.66 7.10
CA GLU A 260 1.53 16.76 8.04
C GLU A 260 2.05 16.51 9.45
N GLY A 261 2.17 15.25 9.90
CA GLY A 261 2.54 14.91 11.26
C GLY A 261 1.55 15.40 12.31
N ASN A 262 1.80 15.13 13.59
CA ASN A 262 0.96 15.61 14.67
C ASN A 262 1.20 17.08 15.00
N THR A 263 2.41 17.59 14.74
CA THR A 263 2.80 19.00 14.94
C THR A 263 3.55 19.52 13.71
N ILE A 264 3.57 20.83 13.52
CA ILE A 264 4.34 21.47 12.42
C ILE A 264 5.83 21.06 12.45
N ALA A 265 6.37 20.82 13.63
CA ALA A 265 7.77 20.44 13.80
C ALA A 265 8.08 18.99 13.38
N THR A 266 7.07 18.10 13.39
CA THR A 266 7.21 16.68 13.06
C THR A 266 6.69 16.34 11.67
N ARG A 267 6.30 17.33 10.86
CA ARG A 267 5.93 17.14 9.46
C ARG A 267 7.06 16.54 8.65
N PHE A 268 6.74 15.94 7.54
CA PHE A 268 7.72 15.57 6.53
C PHE A 268 8.43 16.84 6.02
N ASN A 269 9.73 16.96 6.30
CA ASN A 269 10.55 18.06 5.81
C ASN A 269 11.46 17.54 4.69
N TRP A 270 11.00 17.64 3.47
CA TRP A 270 11.68 17.08 2.30
C TRP A 270 13.16 17.51 2.17
N LYS A 271 13.52 18.73 2.61
CA LYS A 271 14.90 19.24 2.58
C LYS A 271 15.85 18.45 3.48
N GLU A 272 15.33 17.80 4.52
CA GLU A 272 16.09 16.93 5.41
C GLU A 272 16.21 15.50 4.89
N THR A 273 15.44 15.14 3.85
CA THR A 273 15.40 13.78 3.27
C THR A 273 16.21 13.63 1.99
N ILE A 274 16.88 14.69 1.52
CA ILE A 274 17.73 14.69 0.31
C ILE A 274 19.23 14.78 0.68
N GLY A 275 20.10 14.62 -0.30
CA GLY A 275 21.55 14.64 -0.11
C GLY A 275 22.12 13.34 0.45
N ASP A 276 23.36 13.40 0.94
CA ASP A 276 24.04 12.24 1.51
C ASP A 276 23.28 11.67 2.72
N ILE A 277 23.01 10.39 2.69
CA ILE A 277 22.23 9.70 3.73
C ILE A 277 22.83 9.88 5.13
N SER A 278 24.17 10.02 5.24
CA SER A 278 24.82 10.28 6.53
C SER A 278 24.61 11.72 7.05
N GLN A 279 23.98 12.58 6.28
CA GLN A 279 23.60 13.95 6.65
C GLN A 279 22.08 14.10 6.88
N ARG A 280 21.29 13.04 6.67
CA ARG A 280 19.84 13.04 6.92
C ARG A 280 19.58 12.80 8.40
N PRO A 281 18.92 13.74 9.11
CA PRO A 281 18.74 13.60 10.56
C PRO A 281 17.74 12.50 10.95
N GLY A 282 16.84 12.12 10.06
CA GLY A 282 15.67 11.34 10.40
C GLY A 282 14.68 12.12 11.28
N HIS A 283 13.46 11.66 11.38
CA HIS A 283 12.45 12.27 12.23
C HIS A 283 11.54 11.22 12.90
N LEU A 284 10.82 11.65 13.91
CA LEU A 284 9.76 10.84 14.49
C LEU A 284 8.52 10.99 13.61
N ASP A 285 8.13 9.92 12.96
CA ASP A 285 6.79 9.80 12.42
C ASP A 285 5.83 9.64 13.60
N ASP A 286 5.36 10.77 14.14
CA ASP A 286 4.54 10.78 15.33
C ASP A 286 3.06 10.51 15.06
N ALA A 287 2.64 10.56 13.79
CA ALA A 287 1.31 10.13 13.39
C ALA A 287 1.16 8.61 13.59
N TRP A 288 2.20 7.83 13.30
CA TRP A 288 2.18 6.37 13.39
C TRP A 288 3.07 5.79 14.50
N GLY A 289 3.87 6.63 15.15
CA GLY A 289 4.52 6.32 16.44
C GLY A 289 5.86 5.62 16.36
N TYR A 290 6.61 5.74 15.25
CA TYR A 290 7.95 5.18 15.14
C TYR A 290 8.93 6.10 14.40
N TRP A 291 10.22 5.79 14.49
CA TRP A 291 11.30 6.60 13.93
C TRP A 291 11.52 6.25 12.46
N SER A 292 11.52 7.26 11.58
CA SER A 292 12.03 7.19 10.21
C SER A 292 13.48 7.69 10.16
N THR A 293 14.35 6.97 9.47
CA THR A 293 15.73 7.44 9.26
C THR A 293 15.87 8.32 8.02
N ASP A 294 14.78 8.58 7.31
CA ASP A 294 14.71 9.28 6.03
C ASP A 294 15.66 8.67 4.97
N GLY A 295 15.91 7.38 5.09
CA GLY A 295 16.71 6.64 4.12
C GLY A 295 16.04 6.54 2.77
N MET A 296 14.70 6.45 2.79
CA MET A 296 13.84 6.65 1.64
C MET A 296 13.25 8.06 1.74
N GLY A 297 13.78 9.00 0.96
CA GLY A 297 13.39 10.40 0.93
C GLY A 297 12.85 10.82 -0.43
N LEU A 298 12.77 12.13 -0.66
CA LEU A 298 12.18 12.69 -1.88
C LEU A 298 12.81 12.13 -3.16
N LEU A 299 14.14 12.02 -3.22
CA LEU A 299 14.80 11.47 -4.41
C LEU A 299 14.44 10.01 -4.64
N GLU A 300 14.42 9.19 -3.60
CA GLU A 300 14.10 7.77 -3.68
C GLU A 300 12.65 7.53 -4.09
N PHE A 301 11.69 8.38 -3.72
CA PHE A 301 10.31 8.33 -4.24
C PHE A 301 10.26 8.63 -5.75
N LEU A 302 11.00 9.63 -6.19
CA LEU A 302 11.09 9.98 -7.63
C LEU A 302 11.76 8.86 -8.43
N GLU A 303 12.81 8.25 -7.90
CA GLU A 303 13.47 7.10 -8.50
C GLU A 303 12.56 5.86 -8.54
N TRP A 304 11.69 5.67 -7.56
CA TRP A 304 10.66 4.64 -7.61
C TRP A 304 9.66 4.91 -8.74
N CYS A 305 9.23 6.15 -8.94
CA CYS A 305 8.41 6.52 -10.10
C CYS A 305 9.10 6.20 -11.42
N GLU A 306 10.39 6.52 -11.55
CA GLU A 306 11.18 6.22 -12.74
C GLU A 306 11.29 4.70 -12.99
N ASP A 307 11.57 3.90 -11.95
CA ASP A 307 11.70 2.45 -12.03
C ASP A 307 10.43 1.77 -12.54
N LEU A 308 9.25 2.27 -12.19
CA LEU A 308 7.96 1.74 -12.63
C LEU A 308 7.29 2.57 -13.74
N ARG A 309 7.96 3.62 -14.25
CA ARG A 309 7.45 4.53 -15.30
C ARG A 309 6.13 5.18 -14.90
N MET A 310 6.02 5.58 -13.64
CA MET A 310 4.87 6.29 -13.09
C MET A 310 5.08 7.80 -13.15
N GLN A 311 3.98 8.53 -13.27
CA GLN A 311 3.95 9.98 -13.08
C GLN A 311 4.03 10.30 -11.59
N PRO A 312 4.98 11.12 -11.12
CA PRO A 312 4.94 11.63 -9.75
C PRO A 312 3.69 12.49 -9.51
N LEU A 313 3.02 12.28 -8.39
CA LEU A 313 2.02 13.18 -7.82
C LEU A 313 2.55 13.61 -6.46
N LEU A 314 2.99 14.86 -6.40
CA LEU A 314 3.68 15.42 -5.25
C LEU A 314 2.69 16.04 -4.27
N ALA A 315 2.54 15.48 -3.08
CA ALA A 315 1.82 16.10 -1.98
C ALA A 315 2.76 17.04 -1.21
N VAL A 316 2.43 18.33 -1.15
CA VAL A 316 3.22 19.34 -0.45
C VAL A 316 2.59 19.74 0.88
N TYR A 317 3.40 20.00 1.89
CA TYR A 317 2.92 20.42 3.20
C TYR A 317 2.23 21.79 3.13
N ALA A 318 0.96 21.84 3.53
CA ALA A 318 0.11 23.04 3.38
C ALA A 318 -0.09 23.87 4.67
N GLY A 319 0.74 23.68 5.69
CA GLY A 319 0.69 24.49 6.92
C GLY A 319 -0.37 24.05 7.94
N TYR A 320 -0.76 22.78 7.96
CA TYR A 320 -1.62 22.16 8.97
C TYR A 320 -0.97 20.91 9.55
N ALA A 321 -1.21 20.62 10.83
CA ALA A 321 -0.80 19.40 11.50
C ALA A 321 -1.96 18.81 12.34
N LEU A 322 -1.98 17.49 12.52
CA LEU A 322 -3.12 16.73 13.08
C LEU A 322 -3.56 17.15 14.48
N HIS A 323 -2.64 17.63 15.32
CA HIS A 323 -2.98 18.15 16.65
C HIS A 323 -3.53 19.58 16.62
N ARG A 324 -4.03 20.02 15.45
CA ARG A 324 -4.70 21.31 15.21
C ARG A 324 -3.75 22.52 15.20
N ASP A 325 -2.45 22.28 15.04
CA ASP A 325 -1.53 23.34 14.71
C ASP A 325 -1.75 23.77 13.26
N TYR A 326 -1.83 25.07 13.01
CA TYR A 326 -1.94 25.57 11.64
C TYR A 326 -1.29 26.95 11.49
N VAL A 327 -0.83 27.22 10.29
CA VAL A 327 -0.29 28.51 9.88
C VAL A 327 -1.39 29.31 9.20
N LYS A 328 -1.62 30.54 9.65
CA LYS A 328 -2.64 31.40 9.04
C LYS A 328 -2.22 31.80 7.62
N PRO A 329 -3.19 31.96 6.70
CA PRO A 329 -2.92 32.62 5.43
C PRO A 329 -2.30 34.01 5.62
N GLY A 330 -1.39 34.41 4.74
CA GLY A 330 -0.67 35.67 4.82
C GLY A 330 0.84 35.51 5.01
N PRO A 331 1.53 36.48 5.64
CA PRO A 331 3.01 36.49 5.73
C PRO A 331 3.61 35.25 6.38
N ASP A 332 2.95 34.69 7.40
CA ASP A 332 3.46 33.52 8.13
C ASP A 332 3.43 32.25 7.27
N LEU A 333 2.58 32.18 6.26
CA LEU A 333 2.49 31.04 5.33
C LEU A 333 3.52 31.12 4.20
N VAL A 334 4.09 32.31 3.88
CA VAL A 334 5.04 32.50 2.79
C VAL A 334 6.22 31.52 2.83
N PRO A 335 6.86 31.22 3.98
CA PRO A 335 7.96 30.25 4.02
C PRO A 335 7.56 28.84 3.54
N TYR A 336 6.33 28.40 3.84
CA TYR A 336 5.81 27.09 3.44
C TYR A 336 5.42 27.05 1.96
N VAL A 337 4.86 28.14 1.45
CA VAL A 337 4.62 28.29 0.00
C VAL A 337 5.94 28.26 -0.77
N GLN A 338 6.98 28.96 -0.26
CA GLN A 338 8.32 28.91 -0.89
C GLN A 338 8.92 27.50 -0.79
N ASP A 339 8.69 26.80 0.31
CA ASP A 339 9.14 25.42 0.51
C ASP A 339 8.57 24.47 -0.55
N ALA A 340 7.27 24.58 -0.84
CA ALA A 340 6.61 23.83 -1.92
C ALA A 340 7.15 24.20 -3.31
N LEU A 341 7.37 25.50 -3.59
CA LEU A 341 7.99 25.93 -4.86
C LEU A 341 9.43 25.44 -5.02
N ASP A 342 10.18 25.36 -3.93
CA ASP A 342 11.52 24.79 -3.89
C ASP A 342 11.50 23.28 -4.18
N GLU A 343 10.50 22.57 -3.64
CA GLU A 343 10.30 21.13 -3.83
C GLU A 343 9.93 20.81 -5.29
N ILE A 344 9.00 21.56 -5.87
CA ILE A 344 8.66 21.46 -7.30
C ILE A 344 9.90 21.75 -8.16
N GLU A 345 10.74 22.75 -7.80
CA GLU A 345 11.98 23.03 -8.52
C GLU A 345 13.02 21.90 -8.36
N TYR A 346 13.09 21.23 -7.20
CA TYR A 346 13.93 20.04 -7.03
C TYR A 346 13.52 18.93 -8.01
N VAL A 347 12.23 18.72 -8.20
CA VAL A 347 11.69 17.72 -9.13
C VAL A 347 11.92 18.11 -10.59
N THR A 348 11.54 19.33 -10.99
CA THR A 348 11.42 19.76 -12.40
C THR A 348 12.55 20.65 -12.90
N GLY A 349 13.31 21.27 -12.01
CA GLY A 349 14.32 22.27 -12.37
C GLY A 349 15.52 21.68 -13.10
N GLY A 350 16.06 22.40 -14.05
CA GLY A 350 17.33 22.08 -14.70
C GLY A 350 18.53 22.29 -13.76
N THR A 351 19.69 21.76 -14.14
CA THR A 351 20.93 21.86 -13.34
C THR A 351 21.45 23.30 -13.15
N ASN A 352 20.89 24.27 -13.86
CA ASN A 352 21.15 25.69 -13.70
C ASN A 352 20.26 26.39 -12.67
N THR A 353 19.27 25.70 -12.10
CA THR A 353 18.46 26.21 -10.99
C THR A 353 19.06 25.76 -9.65
N LYS A 354 18.65 26.40 -8.55
CA LYS A 354 19.19 26.08 -7.22
C LYS A 354 18.91 24.62 -6.84
N TRP A 355 17.66 24.19 -6.94
CA TRP A 355 17.25 22.89 -6.48
C TRP A 355 17.46 21.78 -7.52
N GLY A 356 17.41 22.10 -8.83
CA GLY A 356 17.84 21.18 -9.87
C GLY A 356 19.34 20.88 -9.81
N ALA A 357 20.19 21.89 -9.44
CA ALA A 357 21.61 21.68 -9.17
C ALA A 357 21.83 20.78 -7.93
N GLN A 358 20.98 20.91 -6.88
CA GLN A 358 21.05 20.03 -5.72
C GLN A 358 20.69 18.59 -6.11
N ARG A 359 19.60 18.38 -6.86
CA ARG A 359 19.24 17.05 -7.37
C ARG A 359 20.36 16.41 -8.20
N ALA A 360 21.02 17.20 -9.06
CA ALA A 360 22.15 16.73 -9.84
C ALA A 360 23.34 16.29 -8.94
N LYS A 361 23.60 17.03 -7.86
CA LYS A 361 24.60 16.68 -6.84
C LYS A 361 24.22 15.42 -6.08
N ASP A 362 22.94 15.18 -5.88
CA ASP A 362 22.41 14.00 -5.21
C ASP A 362 22.45 12.75 -6.11
N GLY A 363 22.84 12.89 -7.38
CA GLY A 363 23.08 11.81 -8.32
C GLY A 363 22.14 11.76 -9.53
N HIS A 364 21.11 12.61 -9.58
CA HIS A 364 20.11 12.61 -10.65
C HIS A 364 20.07 13.98 -11.39
N PRO A 365 20.91 14.22 -12.41
CA PRO A 365 20.98 15.51 -13.10
C PRO A 365 19.76 15.82 -13.97
N ALA A 366 19.08 14.80 -14.53
CA ALA A 366 17.89 14.98 -15.34
C ALA A 366 16.68 15.37 -14.48
N PRO A 367 15.82 16.31 -14.92
CA PRO A 367 14.56 16.57 -14.22
C PRO A 367 13.61 15.36 -14.34
N PHE A 368 12.76 15.20 -13.32
CA PHE A 368 11.64 14.28 -13.39
C PHE A 368 10.40 14.98 -13.99
N PRO A 369 9.51 14.26 -14.66
CA PRO A 369 8.21 14.81 -15.04
C PRO A 369 7.40 15.10 -13.78
N LEU A 370 6.56 16.16 -13.82
CA LEU A 370 5.60 16.47 -12.77
C LEU A 370 4.40 17.16 -13.40
N GLU A 371 3.24 16.51 -13.32
CA GLU A 371 1.99 17.06 -13.84
C GLU A 371 1.02 17.46 -12.71
N TYR A 372 1.21 16.91 -11.50
CA TYR A 372 0.27 17.05 -10.39
C TYR A 372 0.97 17.47 -9.10
N ALA A 373 0.41 18.47 -8.42
CA ALA A 373 0.79 18.86 -7.06
C ALA A 373 -0.45 18.95 -6.18
N GLU A 374 -0.45 18.23 -5.08
CA GLU A 374 -1.50 18.22 -4.09
C GLU A 374 -1.14 19.13 -2.92
N ILE A 375 -2.06 20.01 -2.52
CA ILE A 375 -1.82 20.99 -1.47
C ILE A 375 -2.39 20.46 -0.15
N GLY A 376 -1.52 19.81 0.64
CA GLY A 376 -1.87 19.22 1.93
C GLY A 376 -2.25 17.73 1.87
N ASN A 377 -2.91 17.26 2.91
CA ASN A 377 -3.52 15.95 3.06
C ASN A 377 -4.69 16.07 4.04
N GLU A 378 -5.87 15.53 3.71
CA GLU A 378 -7.04 15.45 4.60
C GLU A 378 -7.38 16.75 5.36
N ASP A 379 -7.19 17.92 4.74
CA ASP A 379 -7.42 19.23 5.39
C ASP A 379 -8.88 19.46 5.86
N TRP A 380 -9.80 18.53 5.58
CA TRP A 380 -11.12 18.52 6.25
C TRP A 380 -11.05 18.29 7.77
N PHE A 381 -9.93 17.78 8.29
CA PHE A 381 -9.65 17.74 9.74
C PHE A 381 -9.31 19.10 10.32
N ASP A 382 -8.84 20.07 9.52
CA ASP A 382 -8.63 21.46 9.93
C ASP A 382 -9.96 22.14 10.26
N ARG A 383 -10.24 22.27 11.55
CA ARG A 383 -11.45 22.93 12.05
C ARG A 383 -11.32 24.44 12.17
N SER A 384 -10.16 25.02 11.86
CA SER A 384 -9.93 26.46 11.89
C SER A 384 -10.62 27.20 10.75
N GLY A 385 -10.95 26.50 9.66
CA GLY A 385 -11.47 27.07 8.42
C GLY A 385 -10.39 27.81 7.61
N SER A 386 -9.10 27.62 7.94
CA SER A 386 -8.01 28.34 7.27
C SER A 386 -7.63 27.75 5.92
N TYR A 387 -8.02 26.53 5.61
CA TYR A 387 -7.57 25.83 4.40
C TYR A 387 -7.91 26.56 3.10
N ASP A 388 -9.10 27.12 2.97
CA ASP A 388 -9.50 27.86 1.77
C ASP A 388 -8.55 29.03 1.45
N GLY A 389 -8.12 29.77 2.48
CA GLY A 389 -7.13 30.83 2.33
C GLY A 389 -5.71 30.34 2.14
N ARG A 390 -5.30 29.24 2.82
CA ARG A 390 -4.01 28.61 2.63
C ARG A 390 -3.88 28.06 1.22
N PHE A 391 -4.87 27.29 0.77
CA PHE A 391 -4.92 26.75 -0.58
C PHE A 391 -4.80 27.87 -1.64
N ALA A 392 -5.56 28.95 -1.50
CA ALA A 392 -5.50 30.06 -2.45
C ALA A 392 -4.08 30.65 -2.58
N GLN A 393 -3.36 30.79 -1.47
CA GLN A 393 -1.98 31.32 -1.48
C GLN A 393 -0.99 30.38 -2.15
N PHE A 394 -1.10 29.07 -1.92
CA PHE A 394 -0.30 28.05 -2.63
C PHE A 394 -0.68 28.01 -4.12
N TYR A 395 -1.97 27.95 -4.43
CA TYR A 395 -2.47 27.89 -5.80
C TYR A 395 -1.95 29.05 -6.66
N ASP A 396 -2.09 30.29 -6.16
CA ASP A 396 -1.64 31.48 -6.88
C ASP A 396 -0.12 31.45 -7.12
N ALA A 397 0.68 31.06 -6.15
CA ALA A 397 2.11 30.99 -6.26
C ALA A 397 2.57 29.86 -7.22
N VAL A 398 1.94 28.69 -7.15
CA VAL A 398 2.23 27.57 -8.04
C VAL A 398 1.85 27.94 -9.48
N LYS A 399 0.62 28.41 -9.70
CA LYS A 399 0.17 28.77 -11.06
C LYS A 399 0.93 29.94 -11.66
N ALA A 400 1.44 30.85 -10.86
CA ALA A 400 2.30 31.95 -11.35
C ALA A 400 3.66 31.45 -11.90
N LYS A 401 4.24 30.40 -11.29
CA LYS A 401 5.56 29.86 -11.69
C LYS A 401 5.44 28.63 -12.62
N TYR A 402 4.40 27.84 -12.44
CA TYR A 402 4.14 26.58 -13.16
C TYR A 402 2.68 26.52 -13.63
N PRO A 403 2.30 27.31 -14.67
CA PRO A 403 0.89 27.47 -15.07
C PRO A 403 0.23 26.16 -15.53
N ASP A 404 0.99 25.22 -16.08
CA ASP A 404 0.49 23.96 -16.61
C ASP A 404 0.36 22.87 -15.54
N LEU A 405 0.94 23.07 -14.35
CA LEU A 405 0.87 22.10 -13.25
C LEU A 405 -0.56 22.00 -12.71
N GLN A 406 -1.11 20.80 -12.69
CA GLN A 406 -2.43 20.53 -12.14
C GLN A 406 -2.38 20.58 -10.61
N VAL A 407 -3.24 21.42 -10.01
CA VAL A 407 -3.25 21.65 -8.56
C VAL A 407 -4.47 20.98 -7.94
N ILE A 408 -4.21 20.11 -6.96
CA ILE A 408 -5.22 19.30 -6.28
C ILE A 408 -5.53 19.90 -4.91
N ALA A 409 -6.81 20.06 -4.59
CA ALA A 409 -7.25 20.44 -3.26
C ALA A 409 -7.72 19.21 -2.48
N THR A 410 -7.37 19.12 -1.20
CA THR A 410 -7.70 17.98 -0.33
C THR A 410 -9.06 18.10 0.35
N THR A 411 -9.71 19.25 0.23
CA THR A 411 -11.10 19.43 0.65
C THR A 411 -11.71 20.60 -0.14
N ARG A 412 -13.02 20.81 0.02
CA ARG A 412 -13.74 21.87 -0.69
C ARG A 412 -13.14 23.25 -0.40
N VAL A 413 -12.82 23.97 -1.47
CA VAL A 413 -12.38 25.37 -1.47
C VAL A 413 -13.37 26.24 -2.25
N THR A 414 -13.42 27.53 -1.96
CA THR A 414 -14.34 28.48 -2.55
C THR A 414 -13.65 29.68 -3.19
N ASN A 415 -12.43 29.99 -2.78
CA ASN A 415 -11.65 31.15 -3.27
C ASN A 415 -10.96 30.89 -4.61
N ARG A 416 -10.72 29.63 -4.95
CA ARG A 416 -10.13 29.20 -6.22
C ARG A 416 -10.87 27.96 -6.74
N VAL A 417 -10.73 27.70 -8.02
CA VAL A 417 -11.18 26.43 -8.63
C VAL A 417 -9.97 25.56 -8.81
N PRO A 418 -9.80 24.50 -8.03
CA PRO A 418 -8.70 23.55 -8.24
C PRO A 418 -8.90 22.77 -9.54
N ASP A 419 -7.83 22.23 -10.11
CA ASP A 419 -7.93 21.36 -11.28
C ASP A 419 -8.55 20.01 -10.89
N LEU A 420 -8.19 19.47 -9.71
CA LEU A 420 -8.80 18.28 -9.14
C LEU A 420 -9.16 18.51 -7.67
N ILE A 421 -10.14 17.72 -7.19
CA ILE A 421 -10.41 17.57 -5.77
C ILE A 421 -10.10 16.14 -5.34
N ASP A 422 -9.38 16.00 -4.24
CA ASP A 422 -9.10 14.71 -3.64
C ASP A 422 -10.26 14.30 -2.71
N GLU A 423 -10.68 13.03 -2.83
CA GLU A 423 -11.76 12.43 -2.04
C GLU A 423 -11.27 11.09 -1.46
N HIS A 424 -11.51 10.84 -0.16
CA HIS A 424 -11.12 9.62 0.54
C HIS A 424 -12.32 8.80 0.99
N TYR A 425 -12.25 7.46 0.85
CA TYR A 425 -13.36 6.56 1.12
C TYR A 425 -12.93 5.25 1.77
N TYR A 426 -13.05 5.17 3.09
CA TYR A 426 -12.84 3.95 3.86
C TYR A 426 -14.19 3.41 4.36
N ARG A 427 -14.69 2.31 3.77
CA ARG A 427 -16.06 1.85 3.96
C ARG A 427 -16.16 0.33 4.16
N SER A 428 -17.32 -0.15 4.65
CA SER A 428 -17.62 -1.58 4.61
C SER A 428 -17.91 -2.05 3.18
N GLN A 429 -17.97 -3.37 2.97
CA GLN A 429 -18.34 -3.93 1.67
C GLN A 429 -19.70 -3.39 1.21
N GLU A 430 -20.73 -3.47 2.09
CA GLU A 430 -22.09 -3.05 1.77
C GLU A 430 -22.18 -1.53 1.50
N GLU A 431 -21.35 -0.72 2.16
CA GLU A 431 -21.30 0.71 1.88
C GLU A 431 -20.69 1.01 0.52
N MET A 432 -19.63 0.30 0.10
CA MET A 432 -19.06 0.42 -1.25
C MET A 432 -20.07 -0.01 -2.32
N GLU A 433 -20.72 -1.16 -2.11
CA GLU A 433 -21.76 -1.69 -2.99
C GLU A 433 -22.95 -0.73 -3.12
N ALA A 434 -23.45 -0.21 -2.00
CA ALA A 434 -24.58 0.73 -1.98
C ALA A 434 -24.25 2.09 -2.63
N GLN A 435 -22.98 2.38 -2.84
CA GLN A 435 -22.51 3.62 -3.45
C GLN A 435 -21.89 3.41 -4.85
N SER A 436 -22.02 2.20 -5.41
CA SER A 436 -21.52 1.85 -6.75
C SER A 436 -22.11 2.71 -7.91
N HIS A 437 -23.03 3.61 -7.62
CA HIS A 437 -23.62 4.58 -8.56
C HIS A 437 -23.40 6.04 -8.12
N MET A 438 -22.51 6.29 -7.16
CA MET A 438 -22.37 7.62 -6.55
C MET A 438 -21.94 8.71 -7.55
N TYR A 439 -21.16 8.36 -8.54
CA TYR A 439 -20.64 9.29 -9.55
C TYR A 439 -21.54 9.42 -10.78
N ASP A 440 -22.49 8.51 -11.01
CA ASP A 440 -23.33 8.46 -12.21
C ASP A 440 -24.15 9.75 -12.41
N THR A 441 -24.57 10.37 -11.32
CA THR A 441 -25.43 11.56 -11.34
C THR A 441 -24.70 12.87 -11.05
N ARG A 442 -23.37 12.83 -10.83
CA ARG A 442 -22.60 14.07 -10.60
C ARG A 442 -22.52 14.89 -11.91
N PRO A 443 -22.61 16.23 -11.81
CA PRO A 443 -22.50 17.10 -13.00
C PRO A 443 -21.16 16.90 -13.74
N ARG A 444 -21.22 16.89 -15.09
CA ARG A 444 -20.06 16.70 -15.99
C ARG A 444 -19.57 18.03 -16.54
N GLY A 445 -19.96 19.07 -16.54
CA GLY A 445 -19.58 20.28 -17.28
C GLY A 445 -18.56 21.21 -16.59
N GLY A 446 -18.07 20.88 -15.41
CA GLY A 446 -17.11 21.71 -14.67
C GLY A 446 -15.65 21.42 -15.04
N PRO A 447 -14.72 22.37 -14.83
CA PRO A 447 -13.29 22.16 -15.04
C PRO A 447 -12.69 21.20 -14.03
N MET A 448 -13.23 21.15 -12.81
CA MET A 448 -12.70 20.34 -11.70
C MET A 448 -13.00 18.87 -11.90
N LYS A 449 -11.94 18.05 -11.85
CA LYS A 449 -12.02 16.60 -11.87
C LYS A 449 -11.90 16.02 -10.45
N VAL A 450 -12.11 14.71 -10.31
CA VAL A 450 -12.00 14.00 -9.05
C VAL A 450 -10.79 13.08 -9.09
N PHE A 451 -9.98 13.18 -8.07
CA PHE A 451 -8.99 12.21 -7.65
C PHE A 451 -9.54 11.46 -6.43
N VAL A 452 -9.66 10.14 -6.50
CA VAL A 452 -9.98 9.32 -5.32
C VAL A 452 -8.66 8.84 -4.74
N GLY A 453 -8.04 9.71 -3.92
CA GLY A 453 -6.64 9.58 -3.51
C GLY A 453 -6.40 8.52 -2.47
N GLU A 454 -7.40 8.24 -1.63
CA GLU A 454 -7.35 7.14 -0.67
C GLU A 454 -8.68 6.41 -0.59
N TRP A 455 -8.66 5.11 -0.80
CA TRP A 455 -9.85 4.32 -0.61
C TRP A 455 -9.56 2.85 -0.35
N ALA A 456 -10.40 2.20 0.44
CA ALA A 456 -10.38 0.76 0.68
C ALA A 456 -11.71 0.26 1.21
N THR A 457 -12.08 -0.96 0.87
CA THR A 457 -13.08 -1.72 1.61
C THR A 457 -12.46 -2.24 2.90
N ARG A 458 -12.92 -1.74 4.05
CA ARG A 458 -12.37 -2.08 5.37
C ARG A 458 -12.93 -3.40 5.89
N VAL A 459 -12.57 -4.50 5.22
CA VAL A 459 -12.95 -5.87 5.60
C VAL A 459 -11.75 -6.79 5.45
N GLY A 460 -11.42 -7.51 6.51
CA GLY A 460 -10.21 -8.32 6.61
C GLY A 460 -9.07 -7.64 7.37
N ARG A 461 -8.17 -8.45 7.92
CA ARG A 461 -7.00 -8.02 8.69
C ARG A 461 -5.93 -9.13 8.66
N PRO A 462 -4.64 -8.80 8.44
CA PRO A 462 -4.06 -7.49 8.15
C PRO A 462 -4.46 -6.94 6.78
N THR A 463 -4.67 -7.81 5.81
CA THR A 463 -5.04 -7.49 4.43
C THR A 463 -6.50 -7.83 4.17
N PRO A 464 -7.16 -7.24 3.14
CA PRO A 464 -8.52 -7.59 2.77
C PRO A 464 -8.68 -9.07 2.46
N ASN A 465 -9.84 -9.61 2.81
CA ASN A 465 -10.32 -10.93 2.36
C ASN A 465 -11.14 -10.80 1.06
N MET A 466 -11.78 -11.87 0.63
CA MET A 466 -12.59 -11.85 -0.59
C MET A 466 -13.78 -10.89 -0.50
N ALA A 467 -14.40 -10.72 0.67
CA ALA A 467 -15.45 -9.71 0.88
C ALA A 467 -14.94 -8.29 0.62
N GLY A 468 -13.71 -7.99 1.09
CA GLY A 468 -13.03 -6.74 0.77
C GLY A 468 -12.83 -6.55 -0.73
N ALA A 469 -12.33 -7.57 -1.41
CA ALA A 469 -12.11 -7.54 -2.86
C ALA A 469 -13.41 -7.34 -3.68
N LEU A 470 -14.51 -7.93 -3.24
CA LEU A 470 -15.83 -7.75 -3.88
C LEU A 470 -16.33 -6.31 -3.74
N GLY A 471 -16.20 -5.71 -2.56
CA GLY A 471 -16.54 -4.30 -2.33
C GLY A 471 -15.65 -3.35 -3.15
N ASP A 472 -14.36 -3.61 -3.18
CA ASP A 472 -13.38 -2.87 -3.99
C ASP A 472 -13.72 -2.95 -5.49
N ALA A 473 -14.03 -4.13 -6.00
CA ALA A 473 -14.39 -4.33 -7.40
C ALA A 473 -15.71 -3.64 -7.78
N ALA A 474 -16.72 -3.67 -6.90
CA ALA A 474 -17.97 -2.93 -7.11
C ALA A 474 -17.72 -1.41 -7.16
N TRP A 475 -16.80 -0.90 -6.32
CA TRP A 475 -16.38 0.50 -6.32
C TRP A 475 -15.55 0.86 -7.55
N MET A 476 -14.64 -0.03 -7.99
CA MET A 476 -13.86 0.18 -9.22
C MET A 476 -14.74 0.21 -10.47
N CYS A 477 -15.80 -0.61 -10.56
CA CYS A 477 -16.80 -0.51 -11.63
C CYS A 477 -17.44 0.88 -11.67
N CYS A 478 -17.71 1.50 -10.51
CA CYS A 478 -18.23 2.87 -10.44
C CYS A 478 -17.22 3.89 -10.95
N MET A 479 -15.97 3.81 -10.48
CA MET A 479 -14.93 4.76 -10.88
C MET A 479 -14.58 4.65 -12.37
N GLU A 480 -14.40 3.43 -12.89
CA GLU A 480 -14.06 3.22 -14.31
C GLU A 480 -15.18 3.72 -15.23
N ARG A 481 -16.45 3.38 -14.95
CA ARG A 481 -17.61 3.88 -15.70
C ARG A 481 -17.74 5.41 -15.70
N ASN A 482 -17.16 6.06 -14.70
CA ASN A 482 -17.18 7.51 -14.50
C ASN A 482 -15.80 8.16 -14.65
N SER A 483 -14.87 7.55 -15.37
CA SER A 483 -13.49 8.04 -15.45
C SER A 483 -13.30 9.32 -16.29
N ASP A 484 -14.36 9.83 -16.90
CA ASP A 484 -14.41 11.19 -17.44
C ASP A 484 -14.47 12.28 -16.33
N LEU A 485 -14.92 11.89 -15.14
CA LEU A 485 -14.98 12.71 -13.93
C LEU A 485 -13.93 12.25 -12.90
N VAL A 486 -13.91 10.96 -12.56
CA VAL A 486 -12.93 10.36 -11.66
C VAL A 486 -11.71 9.97 -12.50
N VAL A 487 -10.78 10.91 -12.63
CA VAL A 487 -9.67 10.73 -13.57
C VAL A 487 -8.48 9.99 -12.97
N MET A 488 -8.40 9.87 -11.65
CA MET A 488 -7.33 9.22 -10.91
C MET A 488 -7.89 8.51 -9.68
N SER A 489 -7.30 7.36 -9.33
CA SER A 489 -7.61 6.66 -8.07
C SER A 489 -6.43 5.86 -7.56
N SER A 490 -6.27 5.78 -6.24
CA SER A 490 -5.23 5.00 -5.57
C SER A 490 -5.75 4.36 -4.28
N TYR A 491 -5.47 3.07 -4.12
CA TYR A 491 -5.82 2.31 -2.93
C TYR A 491 -4.90 2.65 -1.75
N ALA A 492 -5.43 2.70 -0.55
CA ALA A 492 -4.67 2.97 0.68
C ALA A 492 -5.18 2.17 1.90
N PRO A 493 -4.26 1.69 2.77
CA PRO A 493 -2.81 1.69 2.63
C PRO A 493 -2.30 0.63 1.65
N LEU A 494 -1.09 0.86 1.12
CA LEU A 494 -0.51 -0.04 0.12
C LEU A 494 0.14 -1.28 0.75
N PHE A 495 0.78 -1.13 1.92
CA PHE A 495 1.67 -2.13 2.50
C PHE A 495 1.48 -2.37 3.99
N VAL A 496 1.70 -3.61 4.45
CA VAL A 496 1.81 -3.96 5.86
C VAL A 496 2.86 -5.01 6.13
N ASN A 497 3.75 -4.75 7.10
CA ASN A 497 4.61 -5.77 7.66
C ASN A 497 3.79 -6.66 8.62
N VAL A 498 3.63 -7.95 8.29
CA VAL A 498 2.79 -8.89 9.05
C VAL A 498 3.53 -9.64 10.15
N SER A 499 4.76 -9.22 10.48
CA SER A 499 5.59 -9.94 11.46
C SER A 499 5.13 -9.76 12.90
N ASP A 500 4.49 -8.63 13.23
CA ASP A 500 3.97 -8.32 14.57
C ASP A 500 2.68 -7.51 14.43
N LEU A 501 1.55 -8.22 14.37
CA LEU A 501 0.22 -7.66 14.11
C LEU A 501 -0.45 -7.03 15.35
N GLU A 502 0.22 -7.07 16.49
CA GLU A 502 -0.26 -6.39 17.69
C GLU A 502 -0.26 -4.87 17.47
N ARG A 503 -1.22 -4.18 18.06
CA ARG A 503 -1.32 -2.73 17.92
C ARG A 503 -0.06 -2.03 18.43
N GLY A 504 0.58 -1.25 17.57
CA GLY A 504 1.86 -0.59 17.85
C GLY A 504 3.08 -1.49 17.63
N GLY A 505 2.89 -2.74 17.16
CA GLY A 505 3.94 -3.61 16.66
C GLY A 505 4.33 -3.24 15.24
N SER A 506 3.97 -4.08 14.25
CA SER A 506 4.22 -3.81 12.83
C SER A 506 3.00 -3.31 12.06
N MET A 507 1.84 -3.19 12.71
CA MET A 507 0.60 -2.73 12.07
C MET A 507 -0.12 -1.69 12.92
N GLN A 508 -0.33 -0.50 12.35
CA GLN A 508 -1.09 0.60 12.94
C GLN A 508 -2.50 0.71 12.36
N TRP A 509 -2.68 0.34 11.07
CA TRP A 509 -3.92 0.43 10.33
C TRP A 509 -4.19 -0.84 9.52
N PRO A 510 -5.41 -1.39 9.50
CA PRO A 510 -5.76 -2.62 8.76
C PRO A 510 -6.20 -2.35 7.33
N SER A 511 -6.44 -3.45 6.58
CA SER A 511 -6.93 -3.48 5.20
C SER A 511 -5.90 -3.03 4.18
N ASP A 512 -4.67 -3.48 4.37
CA ASP A 512 -3.53 -3.17 3.51
C ASP A 512 -3.50 -4.07 2.27
N LEU A 513 -3.14 -3.51 1.11
CA LEU A 513 -3.22 -4.23 -0.17
C LEU A 513 -2.24 -5.41 -0.25
N ILE A 514 -1.02 -5.22 0.22
CA ILE A 514 0.10 -6.18 0.14
C ILE A 514 0.65 -6.44 1.53
N GLY A 515 0.69 -7.72 1.92
CA GLY A 515 1.30 -8.17 3.16
C GLY A 515 2.70 -8.76 2.92
N TYR A 516 3.61 -8.56 3.87
CA TYR A 516 4.98 -9.09 3.78
C TYR A 516 5.61 -9.27 5.16
N ASP A 517 6.65 -10.11 5.20
CA ASP A 517 7.62 -10.17 6.29
C ASP A 517 9.05 -9.87 5.77
N ALA A 518 10.06 -10.10 6.58
CA ALA A 518 11.44 -9.85 6.17
C ALA A 518 11.88 -10.69 4.95
N LEU A 519 11.24 -11.83 4.65
CA LEU A 519 11.68 -12.78 3.63
C LEU A 519 10.75 -12.87 2.42
N THR A 520 9.44 -12.77 2.62
CA THR A 520 8.40 -13.07 1.62
C THR A 520 7.31 -12.01 1.59
N SER A 521 6.51 -12.02 0.53
CA SER A 521 5.38 -11.09 0.32
C SER A 521 4.21 -11.80 -0.38
N TYR A 522 3.00 -11.23 -0.25
CA TYR A 522 1.81 -11.71 -0.94
C TYR A 522 0.86 -10.56 -1.26
N GLY A 523 0.14 -10.67 -2.38
CA GLY A 523 -0.99 -9.80 -2.68
C GLY A 523 -2.27 -10.33 -2.05
N SER A 524 -3.08 -9.46 -1.46
CA SER A 524 -4.43 -9.79 -0.98
C SER A 524 -5.38 -10.10 -2.14
N PRO A 525 -6.59 -10.64 -1.90
CA PRO A 525 -7.64 -10.69 -2.91
C PRO A 525 -7.94 -9.32 -3.54
N SER A 526 -7.91 -8.24 -2.77
CA SER A 526 -8.04 -6.86 -3.25
C SER A 526 -6.89 -6.44 -4.18
N TYR A 527 -5.65 -6.85 -3.90
CA TYR A 527 -4.52 -6.65 -4.81
C TYR A 527 -4.78 -7.30 -6.18
N HIS A 528 -5.27 -8.52 -6.18
CA HIS A 528 -5.60 -9.22 -7.42
C HIS A 528 -6.76 -8.56 -8.18
N ALA A 529 -7.78 -8.08 -7.46
CA ALA A 529 -8.86 -7.31 -8.06
C ALA A 529 -8.34 -6.01 -8.71
N GLN A 530 -7.50 -5.24 -8.00
CA GLN A 530 -6.85 -4.03 -8.53
C GLN A 530 -6.05 -4.34 -9.80
N LYS A 531 -5.21 -5.39 -9.76
CA LYS A 531 -4.41 -5.82 -10.91
C LYS A 531 -5.29 -6.20 -12.11
N MET A 532 -6.39 -6.96 -11.89
CA MET A 532 -7.32 -7.31 -12.95
C MET A 532 -7.91 -6.07 -13.64
N PHE A 533 -8.32 -5.07 -12.87
CA PHE A 533 -8.91 -3.85 -13.40
C PHE A 533 -7.88 -2.98 -14.12
N SER A 534 -6.70 -2.78 -13.54
CA SER A 534 -5.67 -1.89 -14.09
C SER A 534 -5.00 -2.44 -15.34
N THR A 535 -5.02 -3.76 -15.56
CA THR A 535 -4.37 -4.41 -16.71
C THR A 535 -5.35 -4.87 -17.79
N HIS A 536 -6.67 -4.87 -17.52
CA HIS A 536 -7.70 -5.31 -18.46
C HIS A 536 -8.80 -4.27 -18.57
N HIS A 537 -8.51 -3.19 -19.28
CA HIS A 537 -9.47 -2.15 -19.61
C HIS A 537 -9.21 -1.59 -21.01
N GLY A 538 -10.23 -1.01 -21.61
CA GLY A 538 -10.11 -0.28 -22.86
C GLY A 538 -9.84 1.22 -22.66
N ASP A 539 -9.84 1.96 -23.77
CA ASP A 539 -9.70 3.43 -23.81
C ASP A 539 -11.06 4.15 -23.87
N SER A 540 -12.15 3.40 -23.98
CA SER A 540 -13.51 3.95 -24.19
C SER A 540 -14.51 3.22 -23.31
N ILE A 541 -15.35 4.00 -22.60
CA ILE A 541 -16.43 3.49 -21.76
C ILE A 541 -17.66 3.25 -22.64
N LEU A 542 -18.23 2.06 -22.55
CA LEU A 542 -19.40 1.68 -23.32
C LEU A 542 -20.69 1.89 -22.51
N ALA A 543 -21.76 2.32 -23.19
CA ALA A 543 -23.08 2.31 -22.59
C ALA A 543 -23.51 0.87 -22.26
N THR A 544 -23.80 0.62 -20.99
CA THR A 544 -24.23 -0.70 -20.50
C THR A 544 -25.49 -0.54 -19.67
N GLU A 545 -26.54 -1.31 -20.02
CA GLU A 545 -27.83 -1.35 -19.34
C GLU A 545 -28.05 -2.73 -18.73
N ALA A 546 -28.63 -2.80 -17.56
CA ALA A 546 -28.96 -4.04 -16.91
C ALA A 546 -30.46 -4.15 -16.63
N GLN A 547 -30.99 -5.36 -16.72
CA GLN A 547 -32.37 -5.68 -16.39
C GLN A 547 -32.39 -6.90 -15.46
N ASP A 548 -33.40 -6.94 -14.59
CA ASP A 548 -33.68 -8.07 -13.68
C ASP A 548 -32.50 -8.48 -12.78
N ILE A 549 -31.60 -7.54 -12.45
CA ILE A 549 -30.52 -7.78 -11.48
C ILE A 549 -31.12 -8.00 -10.10
N PRO A 550 -30.84 -9.13 -9.41
CA PRO A 550 -31.29 -9.35 -8.06
C PRO A 550 -30.75 -8.27 -7.10
N THR A 551 -31.53 -7.92 -6.09
CA THR A 551 -31.14 -6.95 -5.05
C THR A 551 -31.18 -7.56 -3.68
N TYR A 552 -30.53 -6.90 -2.73
CA TYR A 552 -30.70 -7.14 -1.30
C TYR A 552 -30.97 -5.81 -0.58
N THR A 553 -31.71 -5.89 0.51
CA THR A 553 -32.00 -4.70 1.32
C THR A 553 -30.83 -4.39 2.25
N TRP A 554 -30.13 -3.29 1.99
CA TRP A 554 -29.07 -2.79 2.88
C TRP A 554 -29.64 -1.85 3.94
N HIS A 555 -29.23 -2.05 5.19
CA HIS A 555 -29.61 -1.23 6.33
C HIS A 555 -28.41 -0.37 6.79
N PRO A 556 -28.32 0.91 6.39
CA PRO A 556 -27.22 1.78 6.80
C PRO A 556 -27.09 1.85 8.33
N ALA A 557 -25.86 1.88 8.85
CA ALA A 557 -25.63 2.07 10.27
C ALA A 557 -26.07 3.50 10.72
N ALA A 558 -26.54 3.61 11.96
CA ALA A 558 -26.79 4.91 12.56
C ALA A 558 -25.46 5.67 12.70
N ARG A 559 -25.44 6.94 12.31
CA ARG A 559 -24.27 7.81 12.44
C ARG A 559 -24.37 8.66 13.69
N SER A 560 -23.26 8.89 14.37
CA SER A 560 -23.16 9.89 15.43
C SER A 560 -22.44 11.13 14.91
N ARG A 561 -23.01 12.32 15.11
CA ARG A 561 -22.37 13.58 14.77
C ARG A 561 -22.28 14.42 16.04
N ASN A 562 -21.07 14.78 16.47
CA ASN A 562 -20.81 15.54 17.69
C ASN A 562 -21.43 14.89 18.96
N GLY A 563 -21.39 13.56 19.05
CA GLY A 563 -21.97 12.81 20.17
C GLY A 563 -23.51 12.67 20.12
N VAL A 564 -24.18 13.23 19.11
CA VAL A 564 -25.63 13.11 18.91
C VAL A 564 -25.90 12.02 17.87
N GLN A 565 -26.63 11.01 18.27
CA GLN A 565 -27.12 9.96 17.34
C GLN A 565 -28.03 10.59 16.29
N GLN A 566 -27.68 10.43 15.02
CA GLN A 566 -28.54 10.83 13.92
C GLN A 566 -29.59 9.73 13.64
N PRO A 567 -30.76 10.08 13.14
CA PRO A 567 -31.71 9.09 12.68
C PRO A 567 -31.06 8.11 11.70
N ARG A 568 -31.35 6.80 11.86
CA ARG A 568 -30.86 5.78 10.93
C ARG A 568 -31.41 6.12 9.52
N PRO A 569 -30.55 6.18 8.48
CA PRO A 569 -31.05 6.36 7.12
C PRO A 569 -32.00 5.23 6.71
N ALA A 570 -32.92 5.48 5.80
CA ALA A 570 -33.83 4.47 5.28
C ALA A 570 -33.06 3.31 4.62
N PRO A 571 -33.56 2.08 4.70
CA PRO A 571 -33.03 0.95 3.96
C PRO A 571 -33.00 1.25 2.45
N ARG A 572 -32.04 0.64 1.74
CA ARG A 572 -31.89 0.77 0.28
C ARG A 572 -31.78 -0.61 -0.35
N GLU A 573 -32.39 -0.75 -1.54
CA GLU A 573 -32.14 -1.90 -2.40
C GLU A 573 -30.81 -1.72 -3.12
N VAL A 574 -29.94 -2.71 -3.00
CA VAL A 574 -28.58 -2.71 -3.55
C VAL A 574 -28.45 -3.90 -4.50
N PRO A 575 -27.91 -3.72 -5.71
CA PRO A 575 -27.68 -4.84 -6.64
C PRO A 575 -26.77 -5.90 -6.04
N THR A 576 -26.92 -7.14 -6.48
CA THR A 576 -26.04 -8.26 -6.12
C THR A 576 -24.99 -8.55 -7.19
N LEU A 577 -25.12 -7.95 -8.37
CA LEU A 577 -24.17 -7.96 -9.46
C LEU A 577 -23.76 -6.55 -9.80
N PHE A 578 -22.43 -6.31 -9.88
CA PHE A 578 -21.86 -5.03 -10.31
C PHE A 578 -21.10 -5.26 -11.62
N TYR A 579 -21.09 -4.28 -12.51
CA TYR A 579 -20.53 -4.44 -13.83
C TYR A 579 -20.02 -3.12 -14.41
N ASP A 580 -19.13 -3.26 -15.35
CA ASP A 580 -18.63 -2.20 -16.22
C ASP A 580 -18.16 -2.80 -17.55
N ALA A 581 -18.22 -2.01 -18.62
CA ALA A 581 -17.73 -2.42 -19.93
C ALA A 581 -16.93 -1.31 -20.59
N THR A 582 -15.69 -1.64 -20.98
CA THR A 582 -14.82 -0.75 -21.75
C THR A 582 -14.38 -1.40 -23.04
N ARG A 583 -14.00 -0.61 -24.04
CA ARG A 583 -13.49 -1.07 -25.32
C ARG A 583 -12.12 -0.49 -25.61
N ASP A 584 -11.18 -1.34 -25.96
CA ASP A 584 -9.94 -0.93 -26.60
C ASP A 584 -10.19 -0.67 -28.09
N THR A 585 -10.05 0.57 -28.51
CA THR A 585 -10.36 0.98 -29.88
C THR A 585 -9.33 0.49 -30.88
N GLY A 586 -8.11 0.17 -30.43
CA GLY A 586 -7.03 -0.35 -31.28
C GLY A 586 -7.23 -1.81 -31.67
N SER A 587 -7.58 -2.66 -30.70
CA SER A 587 -7.78 -4.10 -30.89
C SER A 587 -9.22 -4.51 -31.16
N GLY A 588 -10.18 -3.63 -30.85
CA GLY A 588 -11.62 -3.92 -30.87
C GLY A 588 -12.09 -4.78 -29.70
N THR A 589 -11.23 -5.07 -28.71
CA THR A 589 -11.56 -5.91 -27.57
C THR A 589 -12.49 -5.15 -26.61
N ILE A 590 -13.59 -5.78 -26.22
CA ILE A 590 -14.47 -5.32 -25.13
C ILE A 590 -14.10 -6.08 -23.88
N TYR A 591 -13.82 -5.36 -22.80
CA TYR A 591 -13.59 -5.87 -21.46
C TYR A 591 -14.87 -5.68 -20.65
N LEU A 592 -15.59 -6.78 -20.41
CA LEU A 592 -16.75 -6.81 -19.53
C LEU A 592 -16.32 -7.30 -18.15
N LYS A 593 -16.46 -6.45 -17.14
CA LYS A 593 -16.21 -6.80 -15.74
C LYS A 593 -17.53 -7.10 -15.05
N VAL A 594 -17.59 -8.22 -14.33
CA VAL A 594 -18.78 -8.61 -13.55
C VAL A 594 -18.34 -9.08 -12.17
N VAL A 595 -18.97 -8.52 -11.14
CA VAL A 595 -18.75 -8.88 -9.74
C VAL A 595 -20.01 -9.56 -9.20
N ASN A 596 -19.89 -10.81 -8.80
CA ASN A 596 -20.97 -11.57 -8.15
C ASN A 596 -20.67 -11.66 -6.64
N ARG A 597 -21.45 -10.94 -5.81
CA ARG A 597 -21.31 -10.96 -4.35
C ARG A 597 -22.00 -12.13 -3.67
N LEU A 598 -22.85 -12.89 -4.40
CA LEU A 598 -23.67 -13.95 -3.83
C LEU A 598 -22.88 -15.23 -3.58
N SER A 599 -23.36 -16.03 -2.62
CA SER A 599 -22.87 -17.37 -2.31
C SER A 599 -23.27 -18.43 -3.35
N THR A 600 -23.97 -18.03 -4.41
CA THR A 600 -24.44 -18.89 -5.48
C THR A 600 -23.95 -18.36 -6.83
N PRO A 601 -23.63 -19.24 -7.79
CA PRO A 601 -23.37 -18.82 -9.14
C PRO A 601 -24.58 -18.09 -9.74
N GLN A 602 -24.34 -17.14 -10.62
CA GLN A 602 -25.37 -16.35 -11.30
C GLN A 602 -25.24 -16.48 -12.82
N SER A 603 -26.27 -17.03 -13.43
CA SER A 603 -26.39 -17.05 -14.89
C SER A 603 -26.91 -15.70 -15.36
N VAL A 604 -26.20 -15.07 -16.31
CA VAL A 604 -26.54 -13.75 -16.86
C VAL A 604 -26.59 -13.85 -18.38
N LYS A 605 -27.65 -13.33 -18.98
CA LYS A 605 -27.73 -13.16 -20.44
C LYS A 605 -26.95 -11.89 -20.81
N ILE A 606 -26.00 -12.02 -21.74
CA ILE A 606 -25.20 -10.92 -22.26
C ILE A 606 -25.64 -10.65 -23.70
N ALA A 607 -26.00 -9.40 -24.01
CA ALA A 607 -26.35 -8.95 -25.34
C ALA A 607 -25.41 -7.81 -25.74
N VAL A 608 -24.70 -7.96 -26.86
CA VAL A 608 -23.78 -6.97 -27.42
C VAL A 608 -24.38 -6.45 -28.73
N SER A 609 -24.73 -5.17 -28.73
CA SER A 609 -25.25 -4.49 -29.91
C SER A 609 -24.22 -3.53 -30.51
N GLY A 610 -24.48 -3.04 -31.74
CA GLY A 610 -23.59 -2.07 -32.40
C GLY A 610 -22.28 -2.67 -32.95
N VAL A 611 -22.23 -3.99 -33.11
CA VAL A 611 -21.13 -4.73 -33.75
C VAL A 611 -21.70 -5.74 -34.75
N ALA A 612 -20.96 -6.04 -35.82
CA ALA A 612 -21.40 -7.02 -36.82
C ALA A 612 -21.37 -8.44 -36.26
N ALA A 613 -20.38 -8.76 -35.42
CA ALA A 613 -20.23 -10.07 -34.78
C ALA A 613 -19.33 -9.99 -33.55
N VAL A 614 -19.45 -10.96 -32.67
CA VAL A 614 -18.48 -11.26 -31.61
C VAL A 614 -17.84 -12.60 -31.93
N VAL A 615 -16.51 -12.69 -31.83
CA VAL A 615 -15.76 -13.93 -32.05
C VAL A 615 -16.25 -15.01 -31.09
N PRO A 616 -16.55 -16.25 -31.51
CA PRO A 616 -17.11 -17.30 -30.66
C PRO A 616 -16.20 -17.75 -29.50
N ALA A 617 -14.91 -17.46 -29.57
CA ALA A 617 -13.93 -17.79 -28.54
C ALA A 617 -13.34 -16.52 -27.93
N GLY A 618 -13.10 -16.53 -26.62
CA GLY A 618 -12.52 -15.44 -25.87
C GLY A 618 -11.80 -15.93 -24.61
N THR A 619 -11.53 -15.01 -23.71
CA THR A 619 -10.82 -15.27 -22.45
C THR A 619 -11.65 -14.77 -21.29
N ALA A 620 -11.66 -15.49 -20.17
CA ALA A 620 -12.13 -14.99 -18.91
C ALA A 620 -11.02 -15.07 -17.85
N ILE A 621 -10.83 -14.01 -17.10
CA ILE A 621 -9.97 -13.96 -15.92
C ILE A 621 -10.89 -13.94 -14.71
N VAL A 622 -10.80 -14.97 -13.85
CA VAL A 622 -11.73 -15.19 -12.74
C VAL A 622 -10.98 -15.24 -11.43
N LEU A 623 -11.27 -14.30 -10.51
CA LEU A 623 -10.90 -14.33 -9.12
C LEU A 623 -12.12 -14.78 -8.32
N LYS A 624 -12.02 -15.87 -7.55
CA LYS A 624 -13.13 -16.41 -6.75
C LYS A 624 -12.66 -17.05 -5.47
N ALA A 625 -13.58 -17.19 -4.52
CA ALA A 625 -13.36 -17.89 -3.25
C ALA A 625 -14.53 -18.79 -2.90
N ASN A 626 -14.32 -19.71 -1.95
CA ASN A 626 -15.40 -20.55 -1.40
C ASN A 626 -16.16 -19.82 -0.29
N SER A 627 -15.51 -18.88 0.37
CA SER A 627 -16.06 -18.05 1.43
C SER A 627 -15.62 -16.59 1.25
N PRO A 628 -16.46 -15.60 1.63
CA PRO A 628 -16.06 -14.20 1.61
C PRO A 628 -14.94 -13.88 2.62
N GLU A 629 -14.72 -14.73 3.63
CA GLU A 629 -13.62 -14.62 4.61
C GLU A 629 -12.29 -15.16 4.09
N ASP A 630 -12.26 -15.89 2.98
CA ASP A 630 -11.01 -16.42 2.40
C ASP A 630 -10.04 -15.29 2.02
N THR A 631 -8.78 -15.49 2.37
CA THR A 631 -7.71 -14.53 2.08
C THR A 631 -6.35 -15.22 1.82
N ASN A 632 -5.39 -14.46 1.34
CA ASN A 632 -4.00 -14.88 1.21
C ASN A 632 -3.21 -14.53 2.49
N THR A 633 -2.16 -15.27 2.75
CA THR A 633 -1.25 -15.08 3.89
C THR A 633 0.19 -15.39 3.47
N ILE A 634 1.16 -15.15 4.36
CA ILE A 634 2.57 -15.57 4.14
C ILE A 634 2.67 -17.09 3.93
N GLN A 635 1.85 -17.89 4.61
CA GLN A 635 1.85 -19.35 4.52
C GLN A 635 1.12 -19.86 3.27
N GLU A 636 0.10 -19.14 2.83
CA GLU A 636 -0.74 -19.46 1.66
C GLU A 636 -0.85 -18.26 0.71
N PRO A 637 0.27 -17.82 0.08
CA PRO A 637 0.32 -16.57 -0.66
C PRO A 637 -0.49 -16.58 -1.98
N THR A 638 -0.89 -17.77 -2.44
CA THR A 638 -1.59 -17.99 -3.72
C THR A 638 -2.92 -18.73 -3.56
N LYS A 639 -3.50 -18.74 -2.34
CA LYS A 639 -4.80 -19.41 -2.08
C LYS A 639 -5.92 -18.80 -2.92
N ILE A 640 -5.95 -17.48 -3.03
CA ILE A 640 -6.92 -16.72 -3.82
C ILE A 640 -6.16 -15.91 -4.87
N VAL A 641 -6.12 -16.42 -6.10
CA VAL A 641 -5.46 -15.80 -7.25
C VAL A 641 -6.35 -15.90 -8.48
N PRO A 642 -6.24 -14.96 -9.44
CA PRO A 642 -6.97 -15.04 -10.68
C PRO A 642 -6.57 -16.28 -11.51
N VAL A 643 -7.57 -16.92 -12.09
CA VAL A 643 -7.38 -18.00 -13.06
C VAL A 643 -7.86 -17.54 -14.42
N THR A 644 -7.01 -17.69 -15.44
CA THR A 644 -7.36 -17.40 -16.81
C THR A 644 -7.87 -18.68 -17.49
N GLU A 645 -9.03 -18.60 -18.14
CA GLU A 645 -9.67 -19.70 -18.84
C GLU A 645 -10.11 -19.30 -20.25
N SER A 646 -10.05 -20.23 -21.19
CA SER A 646 -10.63 -20.05 -22.51
C SER A 646 -12.15 -20.21 -22.44
N VAL A 647 -12.88 -19.39 -23.17
CA VAL A 647 -14.36 -19.41 -23.23
C VAL A 647 -14.80 -19.55 -24.67
N ASP A 648 -15.67 -20.52 -24.90
CA ASP A 648 -16.31 -20.75 -26.19
C ASP A 648 -17.81 -20.40 -26.16
N GLY A 649 -18.44 -20.37 -27.33
CA GLY A 649 -19.88 -20.09 -27.46
C GLY A 649 -20.25 -18.63 -27.24
N LEU A 650 -19.27 -17.70 -27.36
CA LEU A 650 -19.52 -16.27 -27.34
C LEU A 650 -20.20 -15.81 -28.63
N GLY A 651 -20.96 -14.73 -28.57
CA GLY A 651 -21.67 -14.15 -29.68
C GLY A 651 -22.25 -12.80 -29.34
N THR A 652 -23.06 -12.23 -30.22
CA THR A 652 -23.83 -11.01 -29.92
C THR A 652 -24.92 -11.23 -28.85
N GLU A 653 -25.35 -12.48 -28.66
CA GLU A 653 -26.18 -12.94 -27.55
C GLU A 653 -25.64 -14.28 -27.03
N PHE A 654 -25.43 -14.40 -25.73
CA PHE A 654 -25.02 -15.61 -25.04
C PHE A 654 -25.37 -15.55 -23.55
N THR A 655 -25.37 -16.72 -22.89
CA THR A 655 -25.53 -16.80 -21.42
C THR A 655 -24.24 -17.29 -20.81
N ARG A 656 -23.80 -16.64 -19.73
CA ARG A 656 -22.65 -17.07 -18.94
C ARG A 656 -23.01 -17.16 -17.47
N GLU A 657 -22.48 -18.19 -16.82
CA GLU A 657 -22.51 -18.33 -15.38
C GLU A 657 -21.30 -17.64 -14.74
N PHE A 658 -21.54 -16.74 -13.80
CA PHE A 658 -20.52 -16.09 -12.97
C PHE A 658 -20.47 -16.80 -11.62
N PRO A 659 -19.32 -17.34 -11.20
CA PRO A 659 -19.21 -18.13 -9.96
C PRO A 659 -19.65 -17.37 -8.72
N ALA A 660 -19.96 -18.08 -7.64
CA ALA A 660 -20.16 -17.50 -6.32
C ALA A 660 -18.93 -16.72 -5.89
N TYR A 661 -19.13 -15.61 -5.15
CA TYR A 661 -18.06 -14.75 -4.62
C TYR A 661 -16.94 -14.53 -5.62
N SER A 662 -17.26 -13.93 -6.78
CA SER A 662 -16.31 -13.81 -7.87
C SER A 662 -16.23 -12.42 -8.49
N ILE A 663 -15.04 -12.13 -9.02
CA ILE A 663 -14.74 -11.01 -9.91
C ILE A 663 -14.28 -11.61 -11.22
N THR A 664 -14.97 -11.30 -12.32
CA THR A 664 -14.67 -11.84 -13.65
C THR A 664 -14.41 -10.70 -14.63
N VAL A 665 -13.30 -10.76 -15.36
CA VAL A 665 -13.07 -9.97 -16.56
C VAL A 665 -13.26 -10.88 -17.76
N LEU A 666 -14.21 -10.56 -18.61
CA LEU A 666 -14.48 -11.29 -19.86
C LEU A 666 -14.00 -10.45 -21.04
N GLU A 667 -13.11 -11.02 -21.84
CA GLU A 667 -12.58 -10.39 -23.05
C GLU A 667 -13.37 -10.87 -24.27
N LEU A 668 -14.07 -9.95 -24.91
CA LEU A 668 -14.88 -10.19 -26.11
C LEU A 668 -14.24 -9.50 -27.30
N LYS A 669 -13.90 -10.24 -28.34
CA LYS A 669 -13.41 -9.66 -29.60
C LYS A 669 -14.58 -9.34 -30.51
N ALA A 670 -14.89 -8.06 -30.68
CA ALA A 670 -15.94 -7.55 -31.55
C ALA A 670 -15.39 -7.21 -32.93
N LYS A 671 -16.20 -7.52 -33.98
CA LYS A 671 -15.90 -7.23 -35.41
C LYS A 671 -16.90 -6.24 -35.97
#